data_7ba969b670049d644557a9d389640f99
#
_entry.id   7ba969b670049d644557a9d389640f99
#
_cell.length_a   1.000
_cell.length_b   1.000
_cell.length_c   1.000
_cell.angle_alpha   90.00
_cell.angle_beta   90.00
_cell.angle_gamma   90.00
#
_symmetry.space_group_name_H-M   'P 1'
#
loop_
_entity.id
_entity.type
_entity.pdbx_description
1 polymer ?
#
loop_
_entity_poly.entity_id
_entity_poly.type
_entity_poly.pdbx_seq_one_letter_code
_entity_poly.pdbx_strand_id
1 'polypeptide(L)'
;MSRIGILSERIKGRREEIESRGQTFYQGPSQINLASFPPKERWDDWVELDSKAWPNRVEHHSMLVPTTCFNCESACGLLAYVDRETLTVRKFEGNPEHPGSRGRNCAKGPATLNQITDPDRILYPLKRVGPRGSGRFERVSWEEASNDIASRIRQAITEERQNEIMIHLGRPGEDGYTERVLAAWGVDGHNSHTNVCSSGGRAGYHYWSGIDRPSADFANAKVIYLISSHLETGHYFNPHAQRITEARERGAKLIVVDTRLSNTATHADLWLSPWPGSEAAMNLAFCNYLIQNGMYNEEFVRTWWNWQEYMAALHPGEDPTFENFQNRLKEEYARYTFEFAAKETGVSEAVLRETAELIATAGTAFSSHNWRSAAAGNLGGWQVSRSIFMINALLGAVATEGGTHLNAWNKYVPKPIYTPPHPKVWNELSWPIEFPLAMNELSFMLPHLMDHTGRRLEVYFTRVYNPVWTNPDGFSWIEMFLDPKKVGCYVALTPTWNETAFFADYVLPMGHSSERHDTHSYEQYDGQWLGFRQPVIRAAKERLGEKVADTRAVNPGEVWEENEFYIDLSWRIDPDGSLGIRQYFESKANPGEMLTVEEYYSWMFNNSVPGLKEAAKAEGLDPMQYMRRYGAFEVSKKIGTVYAQPVPEDELEDIQVSPTGRVFTRAPKPASPNVVPTGDPAPDDEGRRPVGVMAGDQILRGFPTPSGRLEFYSSTLATWGWKEYAIPTYIESHVHQSKLASGEMPLISTFRLPVQIHTRSANSKWLDEIAHTNPLWINPIDANRMGVKDGNLLRVNTDLGYFVVKAWVTEGIRPGVVACSHHMGRWKINDDFGSRAMMRTVTLKQDGSRWNLDPSKGVEPYKSSDPDTSRIWWTDVGVHQNLTFGVHPDPVSGMHCWHQVVRVTKAEAGDRHGEVFVDTAKSKEVFRRWMEMARPAYQVSPDSTRRPRWLLRPLKPTAAAFALPDRG
;
A
#
# COMPACT_ATOMS: atom_id res chain seq x y z
N MET A 1 26.10 6.21 -36.17
CA MET A 1 25.95 7.30 -35.15
C MET A 1 24.57 7.19 -34.53
N SER A 2 24.49 7.18 -33.21
CA SER A 2 23.21 7.13 -32.49
C SER A 2 22.42 8.44 -32.70
N ARG A 3 21.09 8.40 -32.64
CA ARG A 3 20.25 9.61 -32.71
C ARG A 3 20.69 10.72 -31.73
N ILE A 4 21.24 10.35 -30.58
CA ILE A 4 21.80 11.25 -29.56
C ILE A 4 23.05 11.95 -30.07
N GLY A 5 23.93 11.25 -30.79
CA GLY A 5 25.13 11.86 -31.42
C GLY A 5 24.76 12.92 -32.45
N ILE A 6 23.73 12.66 -33.27
CA ILE A 6 23.26 13.61 -34.29
C ILE A 6 22.61 14.85 -33.64
N LEU A 7 21.90 14.68 -32.51
CA LEU A 7 21.31 15.80 -31.77
C LEU A 7 22.40 16.68 -31.12
N SER A 8 23.41 16.04 -30.55
CA SER A 8 24.58 16.70 -29.93
C SER A 8 25.36 17.54 -30.93
N GLU A 9 25.62 16.98 -32.12
CA GLU A 9 26.31 17.72 -33.19
C GLU A 9 25.49 18.90 -33.74
N ARG A 10 24.18 18.74 -33.90
CA ARG A 10 23.27 19.83 -34.32
C ARG A 10 23.22 20.96 -33.29
N ILE A 11 23.18 20.63 -32.00
CA ILE A 11 23.20 21.64 -30.93
C ILE A 11 24.53 22.39 -30.93
N LYS A 12 25.65 21.67 -31.11
CA LYS A 12 26.98 22.25 -31.17
C LYS A 12 27.14 23.19 -32.37
N GLY A 13 26.73 22.76 -33.57
CA GLY A 13 26.77 23.57 -34.79
C GLY A 13 25.91 24.84 -34.70
N ARG A 14 24.72 24.73 -34.04
CA ARG A 14 23.86 25.90 -33.83
C ARG A 14 24.44 26.88 -32.82
N ARG A 15 25.15 26.39 -31.83
CA ARG A 15 25.88 27.20 -30.86
C ARG A 15 27.02 28.00 -31.54
N GLU A 16 27.83 27.37 -32.37
CA GLU A 16 28.91 27.98 -33.14
C GLU A 16 28.35 29.04 -34.12
N GLU A 17 27.17 28.78 -34.72
CA GLU A 17 26.53 29.75 -35.63
C GLU A 17 26.02 30.99 -34.88
N ILE A 18 25.50 30.83 -33.66
CA ILE A 18 25.03 31.97 -32.82
C ILE A 18 26.23 32.79 -32.33
N GLU A 19 27.29 32.13 -31.89
CA GLU A 19 28.51 32.79 -31.41
C GLU A 19 29.24 33.53 -32.57
N SER A 20 29.22 32.99 -33.80
CA SER A 20 29.76 33.63 -34.98
C SER A 20 29.03 34.92 -35.41
N ARG A 21 27.80 35.10 -34.97
CA ARG A 21 26.96 36.28 -35.19
C ARG A 21 27.15 37.36 -34.11
N GLY A 22 28.13 37.19 -33.19
CA GLY A 22 28.38 38.11 -32.09
C GLY A 22 27.27 38.13 -31.02
N GLN A 23 26.39 37.10 -31.04
CA GLN A 23 25.41 36.90 -30.01
C GLN A 23 26.02 36.03 -28.91
N THR A 24 26.10 36.53 -27.70
CA THR A 24 26.46 35.72 -26.54
C THR A 24 25.36 34.70 -26.28
N PHE A 25 25.69 33.43 -26.45
CA PHE A 25 24.82 32.38 -25.93
C PHE A 25 24.76 32.61 -24.43
N TYR A 26 23.56 32.84 -23.91
CA TYR A 26 23.36 32.90 -22.47
C TYR A 26 23.82 31.57 -21.88
N GLN A 27 25.03 31.58 -21.38
CA GLN A 27 25.44 30.55 -20.43
C GLN A 27 24.67 30.83 -19.14
N GLY A 28 23.42 30.42 -19.12
CA GLY A 28 22.70 30.34 -17.86
C GLY A 28 23.56 29.58 -16.85
N PRO A 29 23.30 29.75 -15.59
CA PRO A 29 23.94 28.93 -14.56
C PRO A 29 23.89 27.50 -15.01
N SER A 30 24.95 26.74 -14.77
CA SER A 30 25.15 25.35 -15.23
C SER A 30 23.83 24.56 -15.26
N GLN A 31 23.70 23.53 -16.09
CA GLN A 31 22.49 22.68 -16.15
C GLN A 31 21.95 22.24 -14.77
N ILE A 32 22.81 22.22 -13.76
CA ILE A 32 22.45 22.03 -12.35
C ILE A 32 21.46 23.11 -11.87
N ASN A 33 21.54 24.33 -12.39
CA ASN A 33 20.69 25.43 -11.97
C ASN A 33 19.33 25.46 -12.70
N LEU A 34 19.16 24.77 -13.83
CA LEU A 34 17.86 24.56 -14.46
C LEU A 34 16.96 23.58 -13.70
N ALA A 35 17.55 22.76 -12.85
CA ALA A 35 16.83 21.86 -11.94
C ALA A 35 16.81 22.40 -10.50
N SER A 36 17.22 23.64 -10.25
CA SER A 36 17.25 24.20 -8.91
C SER A 36 15.83 24.54 -8.46
N PHE A 37 15.50 24.10 -7.27
CA PHE A 37 14.29 24.45 -6.56
C PHE A 37 14.45 25.82 -5.90
N PRO A 38 13.34 26.47 -5.45
CA PRO A 38 13.43 27.65 -4.62
C PRO A 38 14.37 27.42 -3.43
N PRO A 39 15.41 28.27 -3.23
CA PRO A 39 16.32 28.11 -2.12
C PRO A 39 15.54 28.25 -0.79
N LYS A 40 15.88 27.40 0.17
CA LYS A 40 15.13 27.28 1.43
C LYS A 40 15.09 28.57 2.28
N GLU A 41 16.08 29.44 2.09
CA GLU A 41 16.15 30.77 2.71
C GLU A 41 15.07 31.72 2.17
N ARG A 42 14.49 31.42 1.00
CA ARG A 42 13.45 32.21 0.36
C ARG A 42 12.04 31.61 0.51
N TRP A 43 11.88 30.53 1.28
CA TRP A 43 10.57 29.88 1.43
C TRP A 43 9.53 30.71 2.18
N ASP A 44 9.93 31.73 2.92
CA ASP A 44 8.98 32.62 3.60
C ASP A 44 8.47 33.75 2.68
N ASP A 45 9.19 34.07 1.60
CA ASP A 45 8.79 35.04 0.59
C ASP A 45 9.44 34.72 -0.77
N TRP A 46 8.79 33.78 -1.47
CA TRP A 46 9.18 33.39 -2.82
C TRP A 46 8.37 34.16 -3.85
N VAL A 47 9.04 34.83 -4.79
CA VAL A 47 8.41 35.67 -5.82
C VAL A 47 8.51 35.00 -7.18
N GLU A 48 7.38 34.85 -7.86
CA GLU A 48 7.26 34.36 -9.22
C GLU A 48 6.52 35.36 -10.10
N LEU A 49 6.89 35.47 -11.38
CA LEU A 49 6.16 36.22 -12.37
C LEU A 49 5.02 35.36 -12.93
N ASP A 50 3.84 35.93 -13.06
CA ASP A 50 2.73 35.31 -13.75
C ASP A 50 2.96 35.31 -15.27
N SER A 51 3.27 34.16 -15.84
CA SER A 51 3.50 34.01 -17.28
C SER A 51 2.24 34.28 -18.10
N LYS A 52 1.04 34.12 -17.52
CA LYS A 52 -0.24 34.37 -18.18
C LYS A 52 -0.59 35.86 -18.25
N ALA A 53 0.02 36.67 -17.40
CA ALA A 53 -0.18 38.11 -17.40
C ALA A 53 0.61 38.85 -18.48
N TRP A 54 1.47 38.16 -19.24
CA TRP A 54 2.26 38.77 -20.32
C TRP A 54 1.39 39.64 -21.28
N PRO A 55 1.81 40.86 -21.64
CA PRO A 55 3.10 41.49 -21.35
C PRO A 55 3.21 42.24 -20.01
N ASN A 56 2.17 42.22 -19.18
CA ASN A 56 2.20 42.82 -17.86
C ASN A 56 3.08 42.01 -16.92
N ARG A 57 3.87 42.69 -16.12
CA ARG A 57 4.72 42.05 -15.11
C ARG A 57 3.91 42.00 -13.80
N VAL A 58 3.27 40.87 -13.57
CA VAL A 58 2.54 40.58 -12.35
C VAL A 58 3.39 39.63 -11.47
N GLU A 59 3.68 40.08 -10.25
CA GLU A 59 4.43 39.29 -9.26
C GLU A 59 3.48 38.60 -8.30
N HIS A 60 3.80 37.36 -7.96
CA HIS A 60 3.11 36.58 -6.94
C HIS A 60 4.07 36.31 -5.81
N HIS A 61 3.71 36.74 -4.63
CA HIS A 61 4.44 36.46 -3.39
C HIS A 61 3.86 35.27 -2.67
N SER A 62 4.66 34.23 -2.49
CA SER A 62 4.21 32.98 -1.88
C SER A 62 5.06 32.59 -0.67
N MET A 63 4.42 32.11 0.35
CA MET A 63 5.05 31.34 1.41
C MET A 63 5.06 29.87 1.00
N LEU A 64 6.23 29.22 1.01
CA LEU A 64 6.37 27.82 0.69
C LEU A 64 6.24 26.99 1.97
N VAL A 65 5.17 26.21 2.05
CA VAL A 65 4.86 25.35 3.21
C VAL A 65 5.04 23.90 2.84
N PRO A 66 5.98 23.19 3.47
CA PRO A 66 6.17 21.75 3.21
C PRO A 66 4.97 20.95 3.70
N THR A 67 4.63 19.93 2.94
CA THR A 67 3.66 18.88 3.33
C THR A 67 3.97 17.59 2.58
N THR A 68 3.14 16.58 2.69
CA THR A 68 3.37 15.28 2.06
C THR A 68 2.19 14.89 1.18
N CYS A 69 2.47 14.43 -0.04
CA CYS A 69 1.47 13.89 -0.95
C CYS A 69 0.75 12.68 -0.32
N PHE A 70 -0.58 12.66 -0.45
CA PHE A 70 -1.42 11.61 0.14
C PHE A 70 -1.84 10.53 -0.87
N ASN A 71 -1.57 10.74 -2.14
CA ASN A 71 -2.22 9.94 -3.19
C ASN A 71 -1.69 8.50 -3.30
N CYS A 72 -0.49 8.19 -2.84
CA CYS A 72 0.04 6.82 -2.81
C CYS A 72 1.09 6.63 -1.71
N GLU A 73 1.61 5.40 -1.59
CA GLU A 73 2.60 5.03 -0.60
C GLU A 73 3.97 5.70 -0.75
N SER A 74 4.25 6.31 -1.90
CA SER A 74 5.51 7.06 -2.06
C SER A 74 5.64 8.20 -1.06
N ALA A 75 4.52 8.75 -0.58
CA ALA A 75 4.51 9.86 0.37
C ALA A 75 5.49 10.98 0.01
N CYS A 76 5.56 11.34 -1.29
CA CYS A 76 6.48 12.35 -1.80
C CYS A 76 6.30 13.67 -1.08
N GLY A 77 7.39 14.33 -0.73
CA GLY A 77 7.38 15.67 -0.16
C GLY A 77 6.86 16.68 -1.18
N LEU A 78 6.01 17.58 -0.71
CA LEU A 78 5.45 18.69 -1.49
C LEU A 78 5.77 20.01 -0.81
N LEU A 79 5.92 21.06 -1.63
CA LEU A 79 5.89 22.47 -1.22
C LEU A 79 4.57 23.06 -1.72
N ALA A 80 3.74 23.50 -0.80
CA ALA A 80 2.56 24.29 -1.11
C ALA A 80 2.94 25.75 -1.25
N TYR A 81 2.62 26.37 -2.38
CA TYR A 81 2.81 27.78 -2.64
C TYR A 81 1.58 28.53 -2.14
N VAL A 82 1.66 29.04 -0.92
CA VAL A 82 0.58 29.78 -0.26
C VAL A 82 0.75 31.27 -0.58
N ASP A 83 -0.21 31.83 -1.26
CA ASP A 83 -0.26 33.29 -1.52
C ASP A 83 -0.29 34.07 -0.20
N ARG A 84 0.60 35.01 -0.05
CA ARG A 84 0.80 35.74 1.22
C ARG A 84 -0.33 36.72 1.57
N GLU A 85 -1.07 37.19 0.58
CA GLU A 85 -2.16 38.17 0.79
C GLU A 85 -3.47 37.42 1.06
N THR A 86 -3.78 36.43 0.25
CA THR A 86 -5.06 35.72 0.30
C THR A 86 -5.05 34.48 1.19
N LEU A 87 -3.87 33.96 1.57
CA LEU A 87 -3.65 32.70 2.27
C LEU A 87 -4.32 31.51 1.55
N THR A 88 -4.31 31.54 0.22
CA THR A 88 -4.79 30.45 -0.63
C THR A 88 -3.63 29.69 -1.25
N VAL A 89 -3.79 28.37 -1.42
CA VAL A 89 -2.79 27.53 -2.09
C VAL A 89 -2.94 27.74 -3.60
N ARG A 90 -1.87 28.18 -4.26
CA ARG A 90 -1.84 28.41 -5.72
C ARG A 90 -1.39 27.18 -6.50
N LYS A 91 -0.39 26.46 -6.00
CA LYS A 91 0.14 25.24 -6.60
C LYS A 91 0.90 24.38 -5.59
N PHE A 92 1.20 23.16 -5.99
CA PHE A 92 2.12 22.26 -5.29
C PHE A 92 3.25 21.83 -6.21
N GLU A 93 4.46 21.81 -5.69
CA GLU A 93 5.65 21.27 -6.33
C GLU A 93 6.38 20.30 -5.41
N GLY A 94 7.41 19.61 -5.91
CA GLY A 94 8.18 18.68 -5.09
C GLY A 94 9.04 19.39 -4.05
N ASN A 95 9.13 18.82 -2.86
CA ASN A 95 10.01 19.30 -1.79
C ASN A 95 11.42 18.73 -1.96
N PRO A 96 12.46 19.54 -2.25
CA PRO A 96 13.83 19.08 -2.43
C PRO A 96 14.47 18.55 -1.15
N GLU A 97 14.04 19.00 0.03
CA GLU A 97 14.55 18.56 1.32
C GLU A 97 14.01 17.17 1.74
N HIS A 98 13.05 16.61 0.97
CA HIS A 98 12.48 15.31 1.26
C HIS A 98 13.38 14.18 0.74
N PRO A 99 14.01 13.35 1.59
CA PRO A 99 15.04 12.39 1.20
C PRO A 99 14.56 11.32 0.21
N GLY A 100 13.31 10.86 0.38
CA GLY A 100 12.72 9.84 -0.47
C GLY A 100 12.48 10.32 -1.89
N SER A 101 11.83 11.47 -2.07
CA SER A 101 11.40 11.99 -3.38
C SER A 101 12.37 13.00 -4.01
N ARG A 102 13.24 13.63 -3.23
CA ARG A 102 14.29 14.56 -3.71
C ARG A 102 13.75 15.63 -4.66
N GLY A 103 12.63 16.28 -4.27
CA GLY A 103 11.97 17.31 -5.05
C GLY A 103 11.17 16.82 -6.26
N ARG A 104 10.99 15.52 -6.44
CA ARG A 104 10.27 14.95 -7.59
C ARG A 104 9.00 14.24 -7.16
N ASN A 105 7.98 14.38 -7.99
CA ASN A 105 6.69 13.70 -7.81
C ASN A 105 6.06 13.45 -9.18
N CYS A 106 5.04 12.59 -9.23
CA CYS A 106 4.21 12.43 -10.42
C CYS A 106 3.07 13.46 -10.40
N ALA A 107 2.25 13.48 -11.46
CA ALA A 107 1.13 14.42 -11.60
C ALA A 107 0.14 14.43 -10.41
N LYS A 108 0.07 13.37 -9.60
CA LYS A 108 -0.78 13.31 -8.40
C LYS A 108 -0.39 14.33 -7.33
N GLY A 109 0.89 14.69 -7.23
CA GLY A 109 1.36 15.72 -6.28
C GLY A 109 0.73 17.08 -6.58
N PRO A 110 1.00 17.70 -7.74
CA PRO A 110 0.37 18.96 -8.16
C PRO A 110 -1.15 18.91 -8.16
N ALA A 111 -1.74 17.78 -8.59
CA ALA A 111 -3.20 17.60 -8.61
C ALA A 111 -3.86 17.59 -7.22
N THR A 112 -3.10 17.66 -6.13
CA THR A 112 -3.64 17.96 -4.79
C THR A 112 -4.44 19.28 -4.78
N LEU A 113 -4.11 20.23 -5.64
CA LEU A 113 -4.87 21.47 -5.79
C LEU A 113 -6.33 21.20 -6.20
N ASN A 114 -6.59 20.21 -7.05
CA ASN A 114 -7.97 19.84 -7.42
C ASN A 114 -8.76 19.30 -6.23
N GLN A 115 -8.11 18.70 -5.23
CA GLN A 115 -8.78 18.24 -4.01
C GLN A 115 -9.18 19.41 -3.11
N ILE A 116 -8.38 20.47 -3.05
CA ILE A 116 -8.70 21.70 -2.30
C ILE A 116 -9.92 22.39 -2.91
N THR A 117 -9.96 22.50 -4.21
CA THR A 117 -10.97 23.26 -4.97
C THR A 117 -12.09 22.38 -5.50
N ASP A 118 -12.17 21.13 -5.11
CA ASP A 118 -13.22 20.19 -5.50
C ASP A 118 -14.60 20.75 -5.07
N PRO A 119 -15.52 21.02 -6.01
CA PRO A 119 -16.85 21.55 -5.70
C PRO A 119 -17.72 20.55 -4.93
N ASP A 120 -17.35 19.27 -4.94
CA ASP A 120 -18.07 18.18 -4.27
C ASP A 120 -17.50 17.84 -2.89
N ARG A 121 -16.65 18.70 -2.33
CA ARG A 121 -16.14 18.53 -0.97
C ARG A 121 -17.24 18.51 0.06
N ILE A 122 -17.06 17.67 1.07
CA ILE A 122 -17.89 17.71 2.28
C ILE A 122 -17.29 18.75 3.21
N LEU A 123 -18.07 19.80 3.51
CA LEU A 123 -17.63 20.95 4.30
C LEU A 123 -18.22 20.99 5.70
N TYR A 124 -19.29 20.26 5.96
CA TYR A 124 -20.03 20.27 7.22
C TYR A 124 -20.41 18.85 7.61
N PRO A 125 -20.54 18.55 8.92
CA PRO A 125 -21.09 17.28 9.38
C PRO A 125 -22.53 17.08 8.85
N LEU A 126 -22.78 15.88 8.35
CA LEU A 126 -24.06 15.50 7.75
C LEU A 126 -24.63 14.27 8.46
N LYS A 127 -25.93 14.29 8.72
CA LYS A 127 -26.70 13.16 9.26
C LYS A 127 -27.72 12.70 8.23
N ARG A 128 -27.85 11.41 8.08
CA ARG A 128 -28.81 10.80 7.17
C ARG A 128 -30.24 11.10 7.56
N VAL A 129 -31.06 11.43 6.54
CA VAL A 129 -32.51 11.60 6.65
C VAL A 129 -33.18 10.50 5.83
N GLY A 130 -34.07 9.72 6.48
CA GLY A 130 -34.77 8.61 5.83
C GLY A 130 -33.96 7.30 5.82
N PRO A 131 -34.31 6.32 4.96
CA PRO A 131 -33.63 5.03 4.88
C PRO A 131 -32.19 5.15 4.45
N ARG A 132 -31.31 4.23 4.88
CA ARG A 132 -29.96 4.12 4.37
C ARG A 132 -29.98 3.90 2.84
N GLY A 133 -29.06 4.51 2.11
CA GLY A 133 -29.02 4.46 0.66
C GLY A 133 -29.99 5.43 -0.04
N SER A 134 -30.81 6.21 0.71
CA SER A 134 -31.65 7.26 0.12
C SER A 134 -30.82 8.41 -0.48
N GLY A 135 -29.57 8.56 -0.08
CA GLY A 135 -28.71 9.67 -0.47
C GLY A 135 -29.13 11.01 0.10
N ARG A 136 -30.04 11.06 1.06
CA ARG A 136 -30.53 12.30 1.68
C ARG A 136 -29.91 12.52 3.04
N PHE A 137 -29.34 13.72 3.22
CA PHE A 137 -28.64 14.11 4.44
C PHE A 137 -29.02 15.56 4.81
N GLU A 138 -28.95 15.88 6.09
CA GLU A 138 -29.07 17.23 6.61
C GLU A 138 -27.81 17.61 7.39
N ARG A 139 -27.50 18.91 7.41
CA ARG A 139 -26.38 19.42 8.20
C ARG A 139 -26.72 19.33 9.69
N VAL A 140 -25.78 18.84 10.47
CA VAL A 140 -25.84 18.83 11.93
C VAL A 140 -24.58 19.47 12.51
N SER A 141 -24.57 19.75 13.82
CA SER A 141 -23.38 20.21 14.49
C SER A 141 -22.40 19.06 14.74
N TRP A 142 -21.10 19.41 14.87
CA TRP A 142 -20.09 18.46 15.35
C TRP A 142 -20.44 17.92 16.74
N GLU A 143 -21.01 18.75 17.61
CA GLU A 143 -21.41 18.36 18.95
C GLU A 143 -22.50 17.28 18.92
N GLU A 144 -23.56 17.45 18.12
CA GLU A 144 -24.62 16.44 17.96
C GLU A 144 -24.07 15.12 17.46
N ALA A 145 -23.30 15.16 16.37
CA ALA A 145 -22.73 13.97 15.77
C ALA A 145 -21.77 13.24 16.73
N SER A 146 -20.84 13.99 17.35
CA SER A 146 -19.84 13.40 18.25
C SER A 146 -20.48 12.82 19.51
N ASN A 147 -21.52 13.47 20.08
CA ASN A 147 -22.19 12.97 21.27
C ASN A 147 -22.97 11.67 21.00
N ASP A 148 -23.71 11.55 19.89
CA ASP A 148 -24.41 10.30 19.53
C ASP A 148 -23.40 9.16 19.32
N ILE A 149 -22.34 9.41 18.54
CA ILE A 149 -21.29 8.42 18.28
C ILE A 149 -20.59 7.98 19.57
N ALA A 150 -20.20 8.95 20.42
CA ALA A 150 -19.52 8.67 21.69
C ALA A 150 -20.43 7.86 22.64
N SER A 151 -21.72 8.18 22.71
CA SER A 151 -22.69 7.45 23.54
C SER A 151 -22.78 5.98 23.15
N ARG A 152 -22.84 5.68 21.85
CA ARG A 152 -22.87 4.30 21.33
C ARG A 152 -21.59 3.54 21.64
N ILE A 153 -20.44 4.18 21.45
CA ILE A 153 -19.14 3.59 21.78
C ILE A 153 -19.03 3.32 23.28
N ARG A 154 -19.39 4.32 24.13
CA ARG A 154 -19.40 4.15 25.59
C ARG A 154 -20.29 2.99 26.00
N GLN A 155 -21.51 2.91 25.47
CA GLN A 155 -22.45 1.82 25.75
C GLN A 155 -21.84 0.46 25.37
N ALA A 156 -21.27 0.34 24.18
CA ALA A 156 -20.65 -0.91 23.74
C ALA A 156 -19.48 -1.33 24.65
N ILE A 157 -18.66 -0.36 25.10
CA ILE A 157 -17.54 -0.63 26.02
C ILE A 157 -18.04 -1.06 27.40
N THR A 158 -19.05 -0.38 27.95
CA THR A 158 -19.59 -0.70 29.28
C THR A 158 -20.36 -2.02 29.31
N GLU A 159 -20.88 -2.46 28.18
CA GLU A 159 -21.54 -3.75 27.99
C GLU A 159 -20.57 -4.87 27.55
N GLU A 160 -19.25 -4.61 27.59
CA GLU A 160 -18.19 -5.57 27.18
C GLU A 160 -18.30 -6.04 25.71
N ARG A 161 -18.83 -5.17 24.84
CA ARG A 161 -19.00 -5.41 23.39
C ARG A 161 -17.98 -4.66 22.54
N GLN A 162 -16.73 -4.51 23.02
CA GLN A 162 -15.65 -3.76 22.34
C GLN A 162 -15.35 -4.27 20.93
N ASN A 163 -15.58 -5.55 20.64
CA ASN A 163 -15.41 -6.13 19.32
C ASN A 163 -16.53 -5.74 18.31
N GLU A 164 -17.55 -5.01 18.76
CA GLU A 164 -18.55 -4.39 17.88
C GLU A 164 -18.17 -2.97 17.40
N ILE A 165 -16.96 -2.50 17.71
CA ILE A 165 -16.44 -1.21 17.26
C ILE A 165 -15.30 -1.47 16.29
N MET A 166 -15.38 -0.90 15.07
CA MET A 166 -14.37 -1.09 14.03
C MET A 166 -14.06 0.20 13.29
N ILE A 167 -12.77 0.46 13.06
CA ILE A 167 -12.29 1.53 12.19
C ILE A 167 -11.62 0.91 10.97
N HIS A 168 -12.22 1.08 9.80
CA HIS A 168 -11.72 0.58 8.53
C HIS A 168 -10.97 1.67 7.78
N LEU A 169 -9.66 1.47 7.66
CA LEU A 169 -8.72 2.48 7.19
C LEU A 169 -8.37 2.29 5.73
N GLY A 170 -8.44 3.38 4.95
CA GLY A 170 -7.89 3.41 3.62
C GLY A 170 -6.37 3.53 3.65
N ARG A 171 -5.87 4.60 4.27
CA ARG A 171 -4.43 4.81 4.45
C ARG A 171 -4.19 5.66 5.70
N PRO A 172 -3.79 5.04 6.79
CA PRO A 172 -3.36 5.75 7.98
C PRO A 172 -1.99 6.43 7.75
N GLY A 173 -1.63 7.36 8.60
CA GLY A 173 -0.25 7.75 8.84
C GLY A 173 0.53 6.58 9.46
N GLU A 174 1.84 6.70 9.52
CA GLU A 174 2.74 5.68 10.13
C GLU A 174 3.10 6.03 11.58
N ASP A 175 2.52 7.06 12.13
CA ASP A 175 2.66 7.44 13.53
C ASP A 175 1.93 6.51 14.51
N GLY A 176 1.10 5.60 13.99
CA GLY A 176 0.33 4.66 14.80
C GLY A 176 -0.80 5.31 15.59
N TYR A 177 -1.27 6.50 15.19
CA TYR A 177 -2.24 7.25 15.99
C TYR A 177 -3.59 6.54 16.11
N THR A 178 -4.10 5.95 15.02
CA THR A 178 -5.38 5.23 15.04
C THR A 178 -5.31 3.95 15.89
N GLU A 179 -4.20 3.22 15.79
CA GLU A 179 -3.95 2.03 16.60
C GLU A 179 -3.90 2.39 18.10
N ARG A 180 -3.30 3.54 18.40
CA ARG A 180 -3.25 4.08 19.75
C ARG A 180 -4.66 4.42 20.28
N VAL A 181 -5.50 5.03 19.45
CA VAL A 181 -6.90 5.34 19.79
C VAL A 181 -7.66 4.06 20.12
N LEU A 182 -7.61 3.06 19.25
CA LEU A 182 -8.29 1.78 19.46
C LEU A 182 -7.74 1.04 20.69
N ALA A 183 -6.43 1.07 20.93
CA ALA A 183 -5.84 0.48 22.11
C ALA A 183 -6.31 1.18 23.39
N ALA A 184 -6.41 2.52 23.40
CA ALA A 184 -6.94 3.29 24.52
C ALA A 184 -8.41 2.96 24.82
N TRP A 185 -9.22 2.69 23.80
CA TRP A 185 -10.60 2.25 23.95
C TRP A 185 -10.74 0.76 24.34
N GLY A 186 -9.64 0.01 24.37
CA GLY A 186 -9.63 -1.43 24.64
C GLY A 186 -10.23 -2.28 23.51
N VAL A 187 -10.18 -1.78 22.26
CA VAL A 187 -10.87 -2.32 21.10
C VAL A 187 -9.88 -2.96 20.13
N ASP A 188 -10.08 -4.23 19.75
CA ASP A 188 -9.40 -4.88 18.63
C ASP A 188 -10.17 -4.65 17.32
N GLY A 189 -10.38 -3.39 16.97
CA GLY A 189 -11.25 -2.97 15.85
C GLY A 189 -10.48 -2.34 14.68
N HIS A 190 -9.16 -2.50 14.63
CA HIS A 190 -8.38 -2.07 13.47
C HIS A 190 -8.70 -2.95 12.26
N ASN A 191 -9.06 -2.33 11.15
CA ASN A 191 -9.22 -3.00 9.89
C ASN A 191 -8.57 -2.16 8.78
N SER A 192 -7.83 -2.80 7.86
CA SER A 192 -7.11 -2.10 6.80
C SER A 192 -7.43 -2.65 5.41
N HIS A 193 -7.09 -1.87 4.39
CA HIS A 193 -7.25 -2.29 2.99
C HIS A 193 -6.10 -3.20 2.50
N THR A 194 -5.15 -3.61 3.36
CA THR A 194 -3.88 -4.19 2.93
C THR A 194 -4.04 -5.53 2.22
N ASN A 195 -5.03 -6.33 2.61
CA ASN A 195 -5.33 -7.61 1.98
C ASN A 195 -6.05 -7.54 0.63
N VAL A 196 -6.52 -6.37 0.21
CA VAL A 196 -6.92 -6.10 -1.17
C VAL A 196 -5.84 -5.36 -1.96
N CYS A 197 -4.67 -5.16 -1.34
CA CYS A 197 -3.58 -4.35 -1.88
C CYS A 197 -2.28 -5.15 -2.08
N SER A 198 -1.67 -5.67 -1.01
CA SER A 198 -0.30 -6.17 -1.04
C SER A 198 0.01 -7.32 -0.07
N SER A 199 -0.95 -7.86 0.64
CA SER A 199 -0.71 -8.93 1.62
C SER A 199 -0.02 -10.16 1.02
N GLY A 200 -0.34 -10.54 -0.22
CA GLY A 200 0.34 -11.62 -0.92
C GLY A 200 1.84 -11.35 -1.09
N GLY A 201 2.19 -10.18 -1.61
CA GLY A 201 3.59 -9.76 -1.72
C GLY A 201 4.31 -9.74 -0.38
N ARG A 202 3.68 -9.15 0.63
CA ARG A 202 4.23 -9.04 1.99
C ARG A 202 4.47 -10.41 2.64
N ALA A 203 3.53 -11.34 2.53
CA ALA A 203 3.66 -12.67 3.11
C ALA A 203 4.89 -13.40 2.58
N GLY A 204 5.13 -13.37 1.27
CA GLY A 204 6.28 -14.04 0.67
C GLY A 204 7.62 -13.53 1.20
N TYR A 205 7.79 -12.21 1.32
CA TYR A 205 9.00 -11.63 1.92
C TYR A 205 9.10 -11.91 3.41
N HIS A 206 7.98 -11.83 4.14
CA HIS A 206 7.95 -12.03 5.58
C HIS A 206 8.37 -13.44 5.97
N TYR A 207 7.91 -14.47 5.24
CA TYR A 207 8.32 -15.85 5.47
C TYR A 207 9.79 -16.13 5.15
N TRP A 208 10.50 -15.20 4.52
CA TRP A 208 11.95 -15.27 4.37
C TRP A 208 12.72 -14.54 5.46
N SER A 209 12.36 -13.31 5.69
CA SER A 209 13.21 -12.35 6.41
C SER A 209 12.58 -11.79 7.69
N GLY A 210 11.31 -12.10 7.96
CA GLY A 210 10.55 -11.47 9.03
C GLY A 210 10.15 -10.02 8.73
N ILE A 211 10.48 -9.52 7.52
CA ILE A 211 10.18 -8.17 7.06
C ILE A 211 9.29 -8.23 5.85
N ASP A 212 8.19 -7.49 5.89
CA ASP A 212 7.12 -7.62 4.91
C ASP A 212 7.31 -6.74 3.67
N ARG A 213 8.20 -5.73 3.74
CA ARG A 213 8.48 -4.82 2.63
C ARG A 213 9.96 -4.49 2.51
N PRO A 214 10.72 -5.22 1.71
CA PRO A 214 12.07 -4.85 1.39
C PRO A 214 12.12 -3.61 0.49
N SER A 215 13.18 -2.85 0.60
CA SER A 215 13.49 -1.66 -0.20
C SER A 215 14.59 -1.95 -1.21
N ALA A 216 14.36 -1.66 -2.48
CA ALA A 216 15.33 -1.89 -3.53
C ALA A 216 16.26 -0.69 -3.73
N ASP A 217 17.56 -0.92 -3.76
CA ASP A 217 18.56 0.11 -4.11
C ASP A 217 18.78 0.18 -5.63
N PHE A 218 17.72 0.57 -6.34
CA PHE A 218 17.76 0.65 -7.80
C PHE A 218 18.87 1.55 -8.33
N ALA A 219 19.16 2.64 -7.63
CA ALA A 219 20.15 3.60 -8.12
C ALA A 219 21.53 2.98 -8.36
N ASN A 220 21.94 2.00 -7.56
CA ASN A 220 23.25 1.37 -7.62
C ASN A 220 23.23 -0.03 -8.25
N ALA A 221 22.05 -0.51 -8.70
CA ALA A 221 21.91 -1.84 -9.25
C ALA A 221 22.63 -2.01 -10.61
N LYS A 222 23.12 -3.22 -10.87
CA LYS A 222 23.60 -3.67 -12.19
C LYS A 222 22.48 -4.29 -13.00
N VAL A 223 21.61 -5.07 -12.33
CA VAL A 223 20.42 -5.66 -12.93
C VAL A 223 19.21 -5.35 -12.05
N ILE A 224 18.19 -4.81 -12.68
CA ILE A 224 16.91 -4.48 -12.06
C ILE A 224 15.87 -5.44 -12.60
N TYR A 225 15.18 -6.16 -11.72
CA TYR A 225 14.16 -7.15 -12.03
C TYR A 225 12.81 -6.77 -11.45
N LEU A 226 11.86 -6.41 -12.30
CA LEU A 226 10.54 -5.93 -11.90
C LEU A 226 9.46 -6.93 -12.33
N ILE A 227 8.60 -7.36 -11.40
CA ILE A 227 7.44 -8.18 -11.68
C ILE A 227 6.17 -7.39 -11.42
N SER A 228 5.35 -7.17 -12.46
CA SER A 228 4.05 -6.45 -12.39
C SER A 228 4.16 -5.03 -11.78
N SER A 229 5.32 -4.40 -11.91
CA SER A 229 5.63 -3.09 -11.33
C SER A 229 5.91 -2.08 -12.43
N HIS A 230 4.94 -1.25 -12.81
CA HIS A 230 5.12 -0.19 -13.80
C HIS A 230 5.35 1.17 -13.10
N LEU A 231 6.55 1.39 -12.64
CA LEU A 231 6.90 2.47 -11.73
C LEU A 231 6.92 3.86 -12.39
N GLU A 232 7.14 3.94 -13.70
CA GLU A 232 7.30 5.21 -14.43
C GLU A 232 6.00 6.01 -14.60
N THR A 233 4.85 5.39 -14.45
CA THR A 233 3.55 6.06 -14.61
C THR A 233 2.97 6.60 -13.31
N GLY A 234 3.77 6.69 -12.25
CA GLY A 234 3.29 7.07 -10.94
C GLY A 234 2.40 6.02 -10.27
N HIS A 235 2.60 4.75 -10.63
CA HIS A 235 1.84 3.62 -10.08
C HIS A 235 1.99 3.52 -8.55
N TYR A 236 3.18 3.26 -8.08
CA TYR A 236 3.63 3.34 -6.68
C TYR A 236 5.08 3.74 -6.68
N PHE A 237 5.54 4.34 -5.58
CA PHE A 237 6.96 4.62 -5.43
C PHE A 237 7.56 5.30 -6.66
N ASN A 238 6.87 6.36 -7.17
CA ASN A 238 7.36 7.11 -8.31
C ASN A 238 8.85 7.52 -8.19
N PRO A 239 9.40 7.78 -7.00
CA PRO A 239 10.83 7.99 -6.82
C PRO A 239 11.72 6.84 -7.29
N HIS A 240 11.19 5.61 -7.38
CA HIS A 240 11.90 4.49 -7.97
C HIS A 240 12.18 4.68 -9.46
N ALA A 241 11.26 5.29 -10.21
CA ALA A 241 11.48 5.59 -11.63
C ALA A 241 12.73 6.46 -11.84
N GLN A 242 12.91 7.48 -11.00
CA GLN A 242 14.10 8.32 -11.01
C GLN A 242 15.38 7.50 -10.77
N ARG A 243 15.38 6.64 -9.77
CA ARG A 243 16.52 5.80 -9.39
C ARG A 243 16.84 4.75 -10.46
N ILE A 244 15.83 4.19 -11.10
CA ILE A 244 15.99 3.28 -12.25
C ILE A 244 16.63 4.01 -13.42
N THR A 245 16.20 5.24 -13.72
CA THR A 245 16.81 6.06 -14.77
C THR A 245 18.29 6.33 -14.47
N GLU A 246 18.61 6.72 -13.24
CA GLU A 246 19.99 6.94 -12.78
C GLU A 246 20.87 5.69 -12.96
N ALA A 247 20.36 4.51 -12.63
CA ALA A 247 21.07 3.24 -12.82
C ALA A 247 21.28 2.93 -14.30
N ARG A 248 20.24 3.11 -15.13
CA ARG A 248 20.30 2.83 -16.58
C ARG A 248 21.27 3.75 -17.30
N GLU A 249 21.38 5.01 -16.89
CA GLU A 249 22.40 5.94 -17.41
C GLU A 249 23.83 5.42 -17.12
N ARG A 250 24.01 4.62 -16.07
CA ARG A 250 25.28 3.94 -15.74
C ARG A 250 25.41 2.55 -16.37
N GLY A 251 24.46 2.12 -17.19
CA GLY A 251 24.50 0.86 -17.92
C GLY A 251 23.78 -0.32 -17.27
N ALA A 252 23.03 -0.08 -16.18
CA ALA A 252 22.21 -1.13 -15.58
C ALA A 252 21.18 -1.69 -16.57
N LYS A 253 20.93 -2.99 -16.46
CA LYS A 253 19.96 -3.72 -17.27
C LYS A 253 18.61 -3.78 -16.56
N LEU A 254 17.54 -3.56 -17.32
CA LEU A 254 16.16 -3.59 -16.82
C LEU A 254 15.41 -4.79 -17.41
N ILE A 255 14.98 -5.70 -16.57
CA ILE A 255 14.12 -6.84 -16.91
C ILE A 255 12.73 -6.56 -16.33
N VAL A 256 11.70 -6.62 -17.17
CA VAL A 256 10.31 -6.42 -16.77
C VAL A 256 9.47 -7.65 -17.11
N VAL A 257 8.80 -8.18 -16.11
CA VAL A 257 7.82 -9.25 -16.22
C VAL A 257 6.43 -8.66 -16.03
N ASP A 258 5.67 -8.56 -17.07
CA ASP A 258 4.28 -8.08 -17.05
C ASP A 258 3.54 -8.69 -18.24
N THR A 259 2.35 -9.21 -18.02
CA THR A 259 1.49 -9.76 -19.06
C THR A 259 1.10 -8.69 -20.09
N ARG A 260 1.13 -7.42 -19.69
CA ARG A 260 0.87 -6.24 -20.51
C ARG A 260 2.17 -5.50 -20.82
N LEU A 261 2.24 -4.92 -22.01
CA LEU A 261 3.29 -3.95 -22.35
C LEU A 261 3.01 -2.63 -21.61
N SER A 262 3.43 -2.56 -20.34
CA SER A 262 3.30 -1.35 -19.52
C SER A 262 4.31 -0.28 -19.97
N ASN A 263 4.13 0.98 -19.52
CA ASN A 263 5.08 2.05 -19.82
C ASN A 263 6.51 1.67 -19.39
N THR A 264 6.69 1.03 -18.23
CA THR A 264 8.00 0.56 -17.78
C THR A 264 8.54 -0.56 -18.68
N ALA A 265 7.67 -1.47 -19.13
CA ALA A 265 8.06 -2.56 -20.04
C ALA A 265 8.55 -2.05 -21.42
N THR A 266 8.03 -0.90 -21.89
CA THR A 266 8.50 -0.30 -23.18
C THR A 266 9.96 0.18 -23.13
N HIS A 267 10.53 0.35 -21.93
CA HIS A 267 11.92 0.76 -21.71
C HIS A 267 12.83 -0.41 -21.28
N ALA A 268 12.29 -1.61 -21.10
CA ALA A 268 13.05 -2.77 -20.65
C ALA A 268 14.06 -3.24 -21.70
N ASP A 269 15.21 -3.75 -21.22
CA ASP A 269 16.15 -4.51 -22.07
C ASP A 269 15.54 -5.88 -22.43
N LEU A 270 14.80 -6.50 -21.47
CA LEU A 270 14.04 -7.72 -21.66
C LEU A 270 12.62 -7.55 -21.08
N TRP A 271 11.61 -7.78 -21.91
CA TRP A 271 10.22 -7.87 -21.48
C TRP A 271 9.71 -9.30 -21.62
N LEU A 272 9.30 -9.90 -20.50
CA LEU A 272 8.74 -11.22 -20.44
C LEU A 272 7.24 -11.12 -20.15
N SER A 273 6.42 -11.74 -21.00
CA SER A 273 4.95 -11.74 -20.88
C SER A 273 4.47 -13.16 -20.53
N PRO A 274 4.48 -13.58 -19.25
CA PRO A 274 4.03 -14.92 -18.86
C PRO A 274 2.51 -15.02 -18.81
N TRP A 275 2.00 -16.24 -18.75
CA TRP A 275 0.63 -16.48 -18.29
C TRP A 275 0.46 -15.98 -16.87
N PRO A 276 -0.69 -15.32 -16.53
CA PRO A 276 -0.92 -14.84 -15.18
C PRO A 276 -0.85 -15.98 -14.16
N GLY A 277 -0.07 -15.77 -13.09
CA GLY A 277 0.08 -16.76 -12.01
C GLY A 277 1.17 -17.80 -12.23
N SER A 278 1.95 -17.69 -13.31
CA SER A 278 3.10 -18.57 -13.56
C SER A 278 4.46 -17.93 -13.23
N GLU A 279 4.48 -16.72 -12.71
CA GLU A 279 5.71 -15.95 -12.46
C GLU A 279 6.65 -16.66 -11.46
N ALA A 280 6.09 -17.36 -10.47
CA ALA A 280 6.90 -18.14 -9.52
C ALA A 280 7.60 -19.33 -10.19
N ALA A 281 6.96 -20.00 -11.18
CA ALA A 281 7.59 -21.08 -11.94
C ALA A 281 8.85 -20.60 -12.66
N MET A 282 8.77 -19.43 -13.27
CA MET A 282 9.89 -18.77 -13.95
C MET A 282 11.01 -18.41 -12.96
N ASN A 283 10.70 -17.76 -11.84
CA ASN A 283 11.67 -17.41 -10.83
C ASN A 283 12.42 -18.64 -10.29
N LEU A 284 11.69 -19.75 -10.05
CA LEU A 284 12.28 -20.99 -9.56
C LEU A 284 13.18 -21.66 -10.62
N ALA A 285 12.87 -21.49 -11.92
CA ALA A 285 13.78 -21.94 -12.96
C ALA A 285 15.08 -21.12 -13.00
N PHE A 286 15.01 -19.81 -12.75
CA PHE A 286 16.21 -18.99 -12.58
C PHE A 286 17.01 -19.41 -11.34
N CYS A 287 16.33 -19.69 -10.21
CA CYS A 287 16.98 -20.24 -9.02
C CYS A 287 17.67 -21.58 -9.33
N ASN A 288 16.97 -22.48 -10.03
CA ASN A 288 17.54 -23.76 -10.44
C ASN A 288 18.79 -23.58 -11.31
N TYR A 289 18.74 -22.66 -12.28
CA TYR A 289 19.89 -22.37 -13.12
C TYR A 289 21.12 -21.91 -12.31
N LEU A 290 20.90 -20.98 -11.36
CA LEU A 290 21.96 -20.50 -10.47
C LEU A 290 22.53 -21.63 -9.59
N ILE A 291 21.67 -22.48 -9.03
CA ILE A 291 22.04 -23.57 -8.12
C ILE A 291 22.83 -24.66 -8.88
N GLN A 292 22.31 -25.13 -10.02
CA GLN A 292 22.94 -26.20 -10.77
C GLN A 292 24.32 -25.83 -11.32
N ASN A 293 24.51 -24.56 -11.69
CA ASN A 293 25.78 -24.07 -12.24
C ASN A 293 26.72 -23.46 -11.18
N GLY A 294 26.35 -23.50 -9.88
CA GLY A 294 27.17 -22.91 -8.80
C GLY A 294 27.30 -21.38 -8.91
N MET A 295 26.35 -20.71 -9.57
CA MET A 295 26.36 -19.25 -9.78
C MET A 295 25.63 -18.50 -8.66
N TYR A 296 25.93 -18.82 -7.41
CA TYR A 296 25.35 -18.20 -6.24
C TYR A 296 26.43 -17.89 -5.18
N ASN A 297 26.11 -17.03 -4.22
CA ASN A 297 27.00 -16.67 -3.11
C ASN A 297 26.95 -17.73 -2.03
N GLU A 298 27.86 -18.72 -2.13
CA GLU A 298 27.90 -19.86 -1.21
C GLU A 298 28.13 -19.44 0.25
N GLU A 299 29.02 -18.47 0.49
CA GLU A 299 29.33 -17.98 1.84
C GLU A 299 28.11 -17.34 2.49
N PHE A 300 27.38 -16.51 1.71
CA PHE A 300 26.13 -15.88 2.19
C PHE A 300 25.07 -16.93 2.51
N VAL A 301 24.87 -17.93 1.65
CA VAL A 301 23.92 -19.03 1.88
C VAL A 301 24.31 -19.83 3.11
N ARG A 302 25.58 -20.18 3.24
CA ARG A 302 26.13 -20.95 4.38
C ARG A 302 25.91 -20.22 5.71
N THR A 303 26.11 -18.92 5.72
CA THR A 303 26.05 -18.11 6.95
C THR A 303 24.60 -17.74 7.31
N TRP A 304 23.81 -17.34 6.30
CA TRP A 304 22.56 -16.66 6.57
C TRP A 304 21.28 -17.45 6.29
N TRP A 305 21.33 -18.59 5.60
CA TRP A 305 20.14 -19.43 5.46
C TRP A 305 20.03 -20.40 6.65
N ASN A 306 18.79 -20.75 7.00
CA ASN A 306 18.51 -21.73 8.06
C ASN A 306 18.59 -23.18 7.54
N TRP A 307 19.65 -23.50 6.81
CA TRP A 307 19.82 -24.79 6.17
C TRP A 307 19.95 -25.96 7.17
N GLN A 308 20.47 -25.73 8.39
CA GLN A 308 20.53 -26.75 9.44
C GLN A 308 19.13 -27.20 9.85
N GLU A 309 18.18 -26.23 9.99
CA GLU A 309 16.79 -26.54 10.31
C GLU A 309 16.10 -27.29 9.16
N TYR A 310 16.41 -26.92 7.91
CA TYR A 310 15.94 -27.64 6.73
C TYR A 310 16.40 -29.10 6.76
N MET A 311 17.69 -29.35 6.98
CA MET A 311 18.25 -30.71 7.06
C MET A 311 17.63 -31.50 8.19
N ALA A 312 17.53 -30.92 9.38
CA ALA A 312 16.93 -31.56 10.54
C ALA A 312 15.46 -31.94 10.33
N ALA A 313 14.69 -31.09 9.66
CA ALA A 313 13.25 -31.29 9.49
C ALA A 313 12.89 -32.21 8.33
N LEU A 314 13.59 -32.12 7.19
CA LEU A 314 13.25 -32.84 5.96
C LEU A 314 14.17 -34.02 5.68
N HIS A 315 15.38 -34.04 6.24
CA HIS A 315 16.38 -35.09 6.04
C HIS A 315 17.01 -35.56 7.36
N PRO A 316 16.20 -35.95 8.36
CA PRO A 316 16.69 -36.26 9.72
C PRO A 316 17.63 -37.47 9.80
N GLY A 317 17.77 -38.26 8.75
CA GLY A 317 18.67 -39.41 8.66
C GLY A 317 20.04 -39.10 8.06
N GLU A 318 20.31 -37.88 7.68
CA GLU A 318 21.54 -37.44 7.03
C GLU A 318 22.36 -36.54 7.95
N ASP A 319 23.70 -36.62 7.81
CA ASP A 319 24.56 -35.69 8.50
C ASP A 319 24.26 -34.24 8.05
N PRO A 320 23.97 -33.32 8.97
CA PRO A 320 23.63 -31.95 8.65
C PRO A 320 24.86 -31.11 8.27
N THR A 321 25.53 -31.53 7.19
CA THR A 321 26.66 -30.82 6.58
C THR A 321 26.16 -29.86 5.51
N PHE A 322 26.90 -28.78 5.26
CA PHE A 322 26.55 -27.86 4.20
C PHE A 322 26.65 -28.50 2.80
N GLU A 323 27.54 -29.45 2.62
CA GLU A 323 27.68 -30.23 1.38
C GLU A 323 26.41 -31.04 1.12
N ASN A 324 25.89 -31.76 2.13
CA ASN A 324 24.64 -32.49 2.01
C ASN A 324 23.48 -31.58 1.73
N PHE A 325 23.41 -30.39 2.38
CA PHE A 325 22.43 -29.38 2.07
C PHE A 325 22.51 -28.93 0.58
N GLN A 326 23.72 -28.66 0.06
CA GLN A 326 23.89 -28.26 -1.35
C GLN A 326 23.40 -29.35 -2.31
N ASN A 327 23.67 -30.60 -2.00
CA ASN A 327 23.20 -31.73 -2.80
C ASN A 327 21.67 -31.81 -2.78
N ARG A 328 21.04 -31.69 -1.59
CA ARG A 328 19.58 -31.68 -1.46
C ARG A 328 18.95 -30.46 -2.14
N LEU A 329 19.56 -29.29 -2.06
CA LEU A 329 19.12 -28.08 -2.75
C LEU A 329 19.11 -28.29 -4.27
N LYS A 330 20.16 -28.91 -4.84
CA LYS A 330 20.21 -29.24 -6.26
C LYS A 330 19.10 -30.23 -6.66
N GLU A 331 18.90 -31.28 -5.89
CA GLU A 331 17.85 -32.27 -6.14
C GLU A 331 16.46 -31.67 -6.07
N GLU A 332 16.15 -30.87 -5.04
CA GLU A 332 14.86 -30.25 -4.81
C GLU A 332 14.45 -29.33 -5.95
N TYR A 333 15.40 -28.52 -6.48
CA TYR A 333 15.12 -27.55 -7.54
C TYR A 333 15.34 -28.08 -8.96
N ALA A 334 15.88 -29.29 -9.17
CA ALA A 334 16.12 -29.89 -10.48
C ALA A 334 14.88 -29.97 -11.37
N ARG A 335 13.69 -30.07 -10.77
CA ARG A 335 12.41 -30.10 -11.48
C ARG A 335 12.02 -28.81 -12.16
N TYR A 336 12.57 -27.67 -11.73
CA TYR A 336 12.27 -26.35 -12.28
C TYR A 336 13.20 -26.03 -13.46
N THR A 337 13.08 -26.78 -14.54
CA THR A 337 13.86 -26.59 -15.76
C THR A 337 13.33 -25.42 -16.60
N PHE A 338 14.09 -24.94 -17.58
CA PHE A 338 13.57 -23.96 -18.54
C PHE A 338 12.44 -24.53 -19.39
N GLU A 339 12.46 -25.83 -19.71
CA GLU A 339 11.36 -26.51 -20.39
C GLU A 339 10.08 -26.46 -19.54
N PHE A 340 10.17 -26.79 -18.24
CA PHE A 340 9.06 -26.64 -17.29
C PHE A 340 8.54 -25.19 -17.28
N ALA A 341 9.43 -24.23 -17.09
CA ALA A 341 9.05 -22.83 -17.01
C ALA A 341 8.45 -22.31 -18.34
N ALA A 342 8.98 -22.72 -19.48
CA ALA A 342 8.42 -22.37 -20.80
C ALA A 342 7.00 -22.90 -20.99
N LYS A 343 6.74 -24.14 -20.54
CA LYS A 343 5.41 -24.73 -20.57
C LYS A 343 4.42 -23.96 -19.70
N GLU A 344 4.81 -23.64 -18.47
CA GLU A 344 3.96 -22.92 -17.49
C GLU A 344 3.72 -21.45 -17.90
N THR A 345 4.76 -20.76 -18.37
CA THR A 345 4.72 -19.33 -18.65
C THR A 345 4.37 -18.99 -20.09
N GLY A 346 4.63 -19.89 -21.02
CA GLY A 346 4.58 -19.61 -22.46
C GLY A 346 5.66 -18.63 -22.94
N VAL A 347 6.70 -18.41 -22.15
CA VAL A 347 7.93 -17.68 -22.54
C VAL A 347 8.93 -18.71 -23.05
N SER A 348 9.60 -18.45 -24.19
CA SER A 348 10.52 -19.42 -24.78
C SER A 348 11.72 -19.72 -23.88
N GLU A 349 12.22 -20.97 -23.93
CA GLU A 349 13.40 -21.36 -23.16
C GLU A 349 14.63 -20.49 -23.44
N ALA A 350 14.78 -20.03 -24.68
CA ALA A 350 15.88 -19.16 -25.08
C ALA A 350 15.85 -17.83 -24.30
N VAL A 351 14.68 -17.19 -24.21
CA VAL A 351 14.51 -15.94 -23.46
C VAL A 351 14.66 -16.17 -21.95
N LEU A 352 14.15 -17.30 -21.43
CA LEU A 352 14.32 -17.65 -20.01
C LEU A 352 15.80 -17.85 -19.68
N ARG A 353 16.57 -18.52 -20.53
CA ARG A 353 18.01 -18.73 -20.38
C ARG A 353 18.77 -17.41 -20.42
N GLU A 354 18.53 -16.58 -21.42
CA GLU A 354 19.13 -15.25 -21.55
C GLU A 354 18.86 -14.41 -20.28
N THR A 355 17.64 -14.49 -19.76
CA THR A 355 17.28 -13.78 -18.52
C THR A 355 18.04 -14.29 -17.31
N ALA A 356 18.16 -15.62 -17.16
CA ALA A 356 18.90 -16.22 -16.06
C ALA A 356 20.40 -15.89 -16.12
N GLU A 357 21.00 -15.92 -17.31
CA GLU A 357 22.38 -15.53 -17.56
C GLU A 357 22.62 -14.07 -17.21
N LEU A 358 21.69 -13.18 -17.60
CA LEU A 358 21.75 -11.76 -17.25
C LEU A 358 21.64 -11.55 -15.72
N ILE A 359 20.72 -12.24 -15.05
CA ILE A 359 20.59 -12.20 -13.58
C ILE A 359 21.88 -12.64 -12.91
N ALA A 360 22.54 -13.70 -13.38
CA ALA A 360 23.80 -14.20 -12.83
C ALA A 360 24.93 -13.17 -12.87
N THR A 361 24.91 -12.24 -13.85
CA THR A 361 25.93 -11.18 -13.96
C THR A 361 25.84 -10.12 -12.89
N ALA A 362 24.72 -10.03 -12.19
CA ALA A 362 24.47 -8.96 -11.23
C ALA A 362 25.32 -9.11 -9.94
N GLY A 363 25.56 -10.37 -9.50
CA GLY A 363 26.16 -10.62 -8.19
C GLY A 363 25.31 -9.97 -7.09
N THR A 364 25.98 -9.30 -6.14
CA THR A 364 25.30 -8.62 -5.03
C THR A 364 24.57 -7.33 -5.42
N ALA A 365 24.68 -6.85 -6.65
CA ALA A 365 24.02 -5.65 -7.16
C ALA A 365 22.75 -5.99 -7.98
N PHE A 366 21.98 -6.95 -7.50
CA PHE A 366 20.70 -7.36 -8.04
C PHE A 366 19.55 -6.74 -7.24
N SER A 367 18.85 -5.76 -7.82
CA SER A 367 17.67 -5.16 -7.22
C SER A 367 16.40 -5.74 -7.81
N SER A 368 15.48 -6.14 -6.97
CA SER A 368 14.21 -6.71 -7.39
C SER A 368 13.02 -6.04 -6.73
N HIS A 369 11.89 -6.03 -7.43
CA HIS A 369 10.64 -5.55 -6.88
C HIS A 369 9.47 -6.27 -7.54
N ASN A 370 8.54 -6.71 -6.74
CA ASN A 370 7.27 -7.20 -7.24
C ASN A 370 6.11 -6.40 -6.66
N TRP A 371 5.07 -6.24 -7.42
CA TRP A 371 3.87 -5.58 -6.94
C TRP A 371 2.60 -6.21 -7.51
N ARG A 372 1.50 -5.92 -6.93
CA ARG A 372 0.10 -6.28 -7.13
C ARG A 372 -0.22 -7.44 -8.09
N SER A 373 -0.12 -7.30 -9.41
CA SER A 373 -0.77 -8.23 -10.34
C SER A 373 -0.32 -9.68 -10.14
N ALA A 374 0.97 -9.94 -10.11
CA ALA A 374 1.50 -11.30 -9.91
C ALA A 374 1.25 -11.82 -8.49
N ALA A 375 1.57 -11.00 -7.46
CA ALA A 375 1.49 -11.43 -6.06
C ALA A 375 0.10 -11.30 -5.44
N ALA A 376 -0.77 -10.46 -5.98
CA ALA A 376 -2.10 -10.18 -5.46
C ALA A 376 -3.23 -10.68 -6.37
N GLY A 377 -2.93 -11.02 -7.60
CA GLY A 377 -3.91 -11.52 -8.55
C GLY A 377 -4.23 -13.01 -8.39
N ASN A 378 -3.33 -13.78 -7.82
CA ASN A 378 -3.29 -15.22 -7.96
C ASN A 378 -3.39 -15.95 -6.62
N LEU A 379 -4.08 -17.10 -6.62
CA LEU A 379 -3.93 -18.10 -5.57
C LEU A 379 -2.46 -18.50 -5.50
N GLY A 380 -1.88 -18.49 -4.30
CA GLY A 380 -0.45 -18.77 -4.13
C GLY A 380 0.47 -17.65 -4.62
N GLY A 381 -0.06 -16.46 -4.97
CA GLY A 381 0.75 -15.34 -5.47
C GLY A 381 1.84 -14.86 -4.50
N TRP A 382 1.72 -15.16 -3.20
CA TRP A 382 2.77 -14.91 -2.23
C TRP A 382 4.07 -15.70 -2.53
N GLN A 383 4.01 -16.80 -3.25
CA GLN A 383 5.20 -17.52 -3.73
C GLN A 383 5.97 -16.74 -4.80
N VAL A 384 5.34 -15.81 -5.51
CA VAL A 384 6.07 -14.91 -6.43
C VAL A 384 7.07 -14.04 -5.65
N SER A 385 6.64 -13.46 -4.52
CA SER A 385 7.53 -12.69 -3.65
C SER A 385 8.57 -13.57 -2.98
N ARG A 386 8.19 -14.79 -2.60
CA ARG A 386 9.10 -15.72 -1.96
C ARG A 386 10.17 -16.22 -2.92
N SER A 387 9.82 -16.49 -4.19
CA SER A 387 10.77 -16.94 -5.21
C SER A 387 11.66 -15.81 -5.75
N ILE A 388 11.15 -14.59 -5.90
CA ILE A 388 12.00 -13.46 -6.29
C ILE A 388 13.03 -13.14 -5.21
N PHE A 389 12.65 -13.20 -3.93
CA PHE A 389 13.59 -12.98 -2.83
C PHE A 389 14.60 -14.11 -2.71
N MET A 390 14.25 -15.33 -3.10
CA MET A 390 15.22 -16.44 -3.21
C MET A 390 16.34 -16.13 -4.19
N ILE A 391 16.06 -15.46 -5.33
CA ILE A 391 17.11 -15.01 -6.25
C ILE A 391 18.04 -14.00 -5.55
N ASN A 392 17.48 -13.01 -4.83
CA ASN A 392 18.28 -12.07 -4.04
C ASN A 392 19.16 -12.80 -3.00
N ALA A 393 18.59 -13.76 -2.30
CA ALA A 393 19.28 -14.51 -1.26
C ALA A 393 20.35 -15.47 -1.81
N LEU A 394 20.13 -16.07 -2.98
CA LEU A 394 21.15 -16.86 -3.68
C LEU A 394 22.34 -15.99 -4.11
N LEU A 395 22.07 -14.83 -4.68
CA LEU A 395 23.13 -13.91 -5.13
C LEU A 395 23.83 -13.18 -3.97
N GLY A 396 23.32 -13.31 -2.73
CA GLY A 396 23.81 -12.52 -1.60
C GLY A 396 23.45 -11.02 -1.73
N ALA A 397 22.46 -10.69 -2.58
CA ALA A 397 22.02 -9.32 -2.88
C ALA A 397 20.99 -8.83 -1.82
N VAL A 398 21.30 -9.03 -0.55
CA VAL A 398 20.45 -8.65 0.60
C VAL A 398 21.18 -7.63 1.45
N ALA A 399 20.64 -6.42 1.54
CA ALA A 399 21.22 -5.26 2.21
C ALA A 399 22.62 -4.86 1.68
N THR A 400 22.87 -5.12 0.41
CA THR A 400 24.08 -4.75 -0.31
C THR A 400 23.86 -3.53 -1.21
N GLU A 401 24.92 -2.83 -1.59
CA GLU A 401 24.82 -1.76 -2.57
C GLU A 401 24.32 -2.31 -3.92
N GLY A 402 23.24 -1.68 -4.43
CA GLY A 402 22.54 -2.17 -5.61
C GLY A 402 21.69 -3.42 -5.40
N GLY A 403 21.56 -3.90 -4.17
CA GLY A 403 20.74 -5.04 -3.79
C GLY A 403 19.36 -4.65 -3.27
N THR A 404 18.75 -5.54 -2.51
CA THR A 404 17.45 -5.32 -1.87
C THR A 404 17.63 -5.25 -0.35
N HIS A 405 17.26 -4.10 0.23
CA HIS A 405 17.45 -3.82 1.64
C HIS A 405 16.23 -4.20 2.46
N LEU A 406 16.46 -4.60 3.70
CA LEU A 406 15.43 -4.88 4.68
C LEU A 406 15.10 -3.58 5.43
N ASN A 407 13.88 -3.11 5.29
CA ASN A 407 13.50 -1.83 5.88
C ASN A 407 13.20 -1.97 7.38
N ALA A 408 13.74 -1.07 8.19
CA ALA A 408 13.43 -0.98 9.61
C ALA A 408 12.21 -0.08 9.85
N TRP A 409 11.15 -0.65 10.41
CA TRP A 409 9.93 0.08 10.76
C TRP A 409 10.02 0.86 12.07
N ASN A 410 11.02 0.56 12.89
CA ASN A 410 11.14 1.15 14.23
C ASN A 410 11.76 2.56 14.18
N LYS A 411 11.00 3.50 13.66
CA LYS A 411 11.41 4.89 13.46
C LYS A 411 11.21 5.77 14.69
N TYR A 412 10.39 5.30 15.62
CA TYR A 412 10.06 6.00 16.85
C TYR A 412 10.51 5.21 18.05
N VAL A 413 11.51 5.72 18.78
CA VAL A 413 12.06 5.09 19.98
C VAL A 413 12.39 6.15 21.03
N PRO A 414 11.72 6.14 22.17
CA PRO A 414 10.57 5.31 22.55
C PRO A 414 9.33 5.57 21.69
N LYS A 415 8.31 4.74 21.85
CA LYS A 415 7.02 5.00 21.21
C LYS A 415 6.43 6.32 21.71
N PRO A 416 5.62 7.00 20.85
CA PRO A 416 5.01 8.27 21.23
C PRO A 416 4.22 8.21 22.54
N ILE A 417 4.15 9.38 23.15
CA ILE A 417 3.53 9.69 24.43
C ILE A 417 2.29 8.82 24.77
N TYR A 418 2.24 8.30 25.99
CA TYR A 418 1.14 7.47 26.50
C TYR A 418 0.82 6.24 25.65
N THR A 419 1.61 5.21 25.72
CA THR A 419 1.28 3.94 25.06
C THR A 419 0.14 3.25 25.82
N PRO A 420 -1.07 3.14 25.24
CA PRO A 420 -2.17 2.43 25.88
C PRO A 420 -1.89 0.93 25.96
N PRO A 421 -2.55 0.19 26.86
CA PRO A 421 -2.44 -1.25 26.93
C PRO A 421 -3.00 -1.90 25.67
N HIS A 422 -2.59 -3.15 25.45
CA HIS A 422 -3.20 -3.94 24.38
C HIS A 422 -4.68 -4.28 24.70
N PRO A 423 -5.55 -4.37 23.68
CA PRO A 423 -6.95 -4.73 23.90
C PRO A 423 -7.08 -6.14 24.48
N LYS A 424 -8.12 -6.35 25.29
CA LYS A 424 -8.40 -7.64 25.93
C LYS A 424 -9.24 -8.59 25.06
N VAL A 425 -9.81 -8.06 23.99
CA VAL A 425 -10.70 -8.79 23.08
C VAL A 425 -10.02 -9.12 21.75
N TRP A 426 -10.55 -10.13 21.07
CA TRP A 426 -10.15 -10.53 19.73
C TRP A 426 -11.30 -10.33 18.76
N ASN A 427 -11.09 -9.66 17.64
CA ASN A 427 -12.11 -9.41 16.64
C ASN A 427 -12.05 -10.43 15.50
N GLU A 428 -12.96 -11.39 15.50
CA GLU A 428 -13.08 -12.42 14.45
C GLU A 428 -13.52 -11.84 13.10
N LEU A 429 -14.10 -10.64 13.07
CA LEU A 429 -14.47 -9.98 11.80
C LEU A 429 -13.24 -9.39 11.07
N SER A 430 -12.11 -9.22 11.75
CA SER A 430 -10.85 -8.80 11.15
C SER A 430 -9.86 -9.96 11.01
N TRP A 431 -9.84 -10.86 12.00
CA TRP A 431 -8.88 -11.97 12.14
C TRP A 431 -9.60 -13.28 12.41
N PRO A 432 -10.30 -13.84 11.41
CA PRO A 432 -11.04 -15.08 11.58
C PRO A 432 -10.11 -16.27 11.84
N ILE A 433 -10.61 -17.23 12.63
CA ILE A 433 -9.89 -18.44 13.02
C ILE A 433 -9.51 -19.30 11.81
N GLU A 434 -10.25 -19.20 10.73
CA GLU A 434 -10.04 -19.94 9.49
C GLU A 434 -8.71 -19.61 8.79
N PHE A 435 -8.18 -18.40 9.03
CA PHE A 435 -6.96 -17.89 8.36
C PHE A 435 -5.86 -17.48 9.36
N PRO A 436 -5.33 -18.43 10.15
CA PRO A 436 -4.37 -18.10 11.21
C PRO A 436 -3.05 -17.51 10.71
N LEU A 437 -2.69 -17.73 9.45
CA LEU A 437 -1.48 -17.22 8.81
C LEU A 437 -1.69 -15.96 7.97
N ALA A 438 -2.92 -15.44 7.87
CA ALA A 438 -3.20 -14.25 7.10
C ALA A 438 -2.25 -13.11 7.49
N MET A 439 -1.66 -12.44 6.50
CA MET A 439 -0.67 -11.40 6.76
C MET A 439 -1.28 -10.11 7.33
N ASN A 440 -2.50 -9.78 6.89
CA ASN A 440 -3.26 -8.60 7.33
C ASN A 440 -4.72 -8.96 7.56
N GLU A 441 -5.50 -8.01 8.09
CA GLU A 441 -6.93 -8.14 8.39
C GLU A 441 -7.71 -8.53 7.13
N LEU A 442 -8.67 -9.46 7.26
CA LEU A 442 -9.48 -9.97 6.13
C LEU A 442 -10.66 -9.03 5.82
N SER A 443 -10.36 -7.76 5.65
CA SER A 443 -11.33 -6.66 5.55
C SER A 443 -12.37 -6.84 4.44
N PHE A 444 -11.96 -7.38 3.31
CA PHE A 444 -12.85 -7.56 2.15
C PHE A 444 -13.90 -8.66 2.36
N MET A 445 -13.71 -9.52 3.34
CA MET A 445 -14.65 -10.60 3.70
C MET A 445 -15.72 -10.13 4.69
N LEU A 446 -15.67 -8.90 5.20
CA LEU A 446 -16.52 -8.43 6.31
C LEU A 446 -18.02 -8.75 6.13
N PRO A 447 -18.70 -8.50 5.00
CA PRO A 447 -20.10 -8.84 4.84
C PRO A 447 -20.37 -10.35 5.01
N HIS A 448 -19.50 -11.18 4.46
CA HIS A 448 -19.62 -12.64 4.52
C HIS A 448 -19.25 -13.19 5.91
N LEU A 449 -18.23 -12.61 6.57
CA LEU A 449 -17.88 -13.00 7.94
C LEU A 449 -18.99 -12.67 8.94
N MET A 450 -19.71 -11.56 8.75
CA MET A 450 -20.90 -11.24 9.56
C MET A 450 -21.99 -12.29 9.39
N ASP A 451 -22.27 -12.72 8.17
CA ASP A 451 -23.26 -13.79 7.90
C ASP A 451 -22.78 -15.14 8.45
N HIS A 452 -21.49 -15.45 8.33
CA HIS A 452 -20.89 -16.70 8.79
C HIS A 452 -20.84 -16.81 10.31
N THR A 453 -20.50 -15.72 11.01
CA THR A 453 -20.31 -15.71 12.46
C THR A 453 -21.54 -15.27 13.25
N GLY A 454 -22.53 -14.69 12.58
CA GLY A 454 -23.69 -14.04 13.23
C GLY A 454 -23.33 -12.78 14.04
N ARG A 455 -22.09 -12.28 13.91
CA ARG A 455 -21.63 -11.08 14.64
C ARG A 455 -22.15 -9.82 13.99
N ARG A 456 -22.19 -8.75 14.78
CA ARG A 456 -22.61 -7.40 14.35
C ARG A 456 -21.55 -6.37 14.72
N LEU A 457 -21.69 -5.17 14.16
CA LEU A 457 -20.99 -3.98 14.57
C LEU A 457 -21.97 -2.94 15.09
N GLU A 458 -21.73 -2.40 16.29
CA GLU A 458 -22.49 -1.28 16.80
C GLU A 458 -22.07 0.02 16.15
N VAL A 459 -20.73 0.25 16.04
CA VAL A 459 -20.18 1.42 15.35
C VAL A 459 -19.11 0.99 14.36
N TYR A 460 -19.34 1.34 13.10
CA TYR A 460 -18.41 1.09 12.01
C TYR A 460 -17.95 2.40 11.38
N PHE A 461 -16.64 2.64 11.37
CA PHE A 461 -16.05 3.79 10.71
C PHE A 461 -15.38 3.38 9.40
N THR A 462 -15.59 4.18 8.35
CA THR A 462 -14.62 4.24 7.25
C THR A 462 -13.83 5.54 7.36
N ARG A 463 -12.51 5.43 7.24
CA ARG A 463 -11.62 6.59 7.19
C ARG A 463 -10.90 6.64 5.86
N VAL A 464 -11.29 7.58 5.00
CA VAL A 464 -10.71 7.75 3.65
C VAL A 464 -10.67 6.41 2.90
N TYR A 465 -11.73 5.62 3.07
CA TYR A 465 -11.90 4.31 2.47
C TYR A 465 -13.29 4.14 1.87
N ASN A 466 -13.37 3.44 0.77
CA ASN A 466 -14.59 3.28 -0.02
C ASN A 466 -14.79 1.78 -0.37
N PRO A 467 -15.15 0.93 0.63
CA PRO A 467 -15.22 -0.51 0.43
C PRO A 467 -16.20 -0.96 -0.65
N VAL A 468 -17.35 -0.32 -0.80
CA VAL A 468 -18.32 -0.63 -1.87
C VAL A 468 -17.69 -0.57 -3.26
N TRP A 469 -16.77 0.36 -3.47
CA TRP A 469 -16.10 0.53 -4.76
C TRP A 469 -14.74 -0.19 -4.84
N THR A 470 -13.98 -0.19 -3.75
CA THR A 470 -12.59 -0.69 -3.75
C THR A 470 -12.51 -2.20 -3.59
N ASN A 471 -13.38 -2.80 -2.77
CA ASN A 471 -13.38 -4.23 -2.49
C ASN A 471 -14.07 -5.02 -3.61
N PRO A 472 -13.86 -6.34 -3.69
CA PRO A 472 -14.71 -7.20 -4.49
C PRO A 472 -16.12 -7.25 -3.88
N ASP A 473 -17.08 -7.65 -4.69
CA ASP A 473 -18.46 -7.93 -4.24
C ASP A 473 -19.15 -6.76 -3.55
N GLY A 474 -19.09 -5.58 -4.17
CA GLY A 474 -19.61 -4.34 -3.59
C GLY A 474 -21.11 -4.38 -3.23
N PHE A 475 -21.92 -5.22 -3.90
CA PHE A 475 -23.33 -5.35 -3.55
C PHE A 475 -23.57 -6.07 -2.22
N SER A 476 -22.74 -7.04 -1.84
CA SER A 476 -22.80 -7.62 -0.49
C SER A 476 -22.46 -6.59 0.60
N TRP A 477 -21.56 -5.63 0.30
CA TRP A 477 -21.31 -4.48 1.17
C TRP A 477 -22.55 -3.58 1.31
N ILE A 478 -23.24 -3.31 0.22
CA ILE A 478 -24.48 -2.53 0.22
C ILE A 478 -25.54 -3.24 1.06
N GLU A 479 -25.78 -4.55 0.86
CA GLU A 479 -26.72 -5.35 1.66
C GLU A 479 -26.37 -5.30 3.15
N MET A 480 -25.10 -5.39 3.50
CA MET A 480 -24.64 -5.27 4.89
C MET A 480 -24.97 -3.90 5.49
N PHE A 481 -24.73 -2.81 4.76
CA PHE A 481 -25.05 -1.47 5.25
C PHE A 481 -26.55 -1.19 5.34
N LEU A 482 -27.36 -1.78 4.48
CA LEU A 482 -28.81 -1.60 4.51
C LEU A 482 -29.46 -2.31 5.70
N ASP A 483 -28.78 -3.28 6.32
CA ASP A 483 -29.30 -4.01 7.49
C ASP A 483 -28.79 -3.38 8.81
N PRO A 484 -29.66 -2.68 9.57
CA PRO A 484 -29.28 -2.07 10.85
C PRO A 484 -28.97 -3.09 11.95
N LYS A 485 -29.33 -4.37 11.76
CA LYS A 485 -28.98 -5.45 12.70
C LYS A 485 -27.52 -5.86 12.53
N LYS A 486 -26.95 -5.68 11.33
CA LYS A 486 -25.53 -5.92 11.04
C LYS A 486 -24.69 -4.74 11.44
N VAL A 487 -25.07 -3.53 11.05
CA VAL A 487 -24.33 -2.30 11.36
C VAL A 487 -25.26 -1.30 12.03
N GLY A 488 -25.09 -1.08 13.33
CA GLY A 488 -25.93 -0.18 14.14
C GLY A 488 -25.78 1.28 13.74
N CYS A 489 -24.52 1.76 13.64
CA CYS A 489 -24.17 3.11 13.19
C CYS A 489 -22.97 3.08 12.25
N TYR A 490 -23.14 3.58 11.04
CA TYR A 490 -22.05 3.74 10.10
C TYR A 490 -21.63 5.20 9.98
N VAL A 491 -20.35 5.50 10.25
CA VAL A 491 -19.72 6.82 10.20
C VAL A 491 -18.69 6.89 9.10
N ALA A 492 -18.89 7.74 8.11
CA ALA A 492 -17.93 7.98 7.03
C ALA A 492 -17.06 9.21 7.32
N LEU A 493 -15.79 9.01 7.62
CA LEU A 493 -14.77 10.07 7.76
C LEU A 493 -14.11 10.29 6.39
N THR A 494 -14.53 11.31 5.66
CA THR A 494 -14.09 11.50 4.27
C THR A 494 -14.11 12.97 3.85
N PRO A 495 -13.12 13.42 3.04
CA PRO A 495 -13.12 14.78 2.52
C PRO A 495 -14.10 14.98 1.35
N THR A 496 -14.42 13.90 0.62
CA THR A 496 -15.25 13.95 -0.58
C THR A 496 -16.27 12.82 -0.60
N TRP A 497 -17.34 12.98 -1.36
CA TRP A 497 -18.32 11.92 -1.56
C TRP A 497 -17.72 10.69 -2.24
N ASN A 498 -18.22 9.53 -1.83
CA ASN A 498 -17.86 8.25 -2.42
C ASN A 498 -19.04 7.26 -2.31
N GLU A 499 -18.98 6.18 -3.04
CA GLU A 499 -20.05 5.20 -3.18
C GLU A 499 -20.48 4.61 -1.83
N THR A 500 -19.55 4.39 -0.93
CA THR A 500 -19.86 3.84 0.42
C THR A 500 -20.53 4.89 1.31
N ALA A 501 -20.11 6.14 1.24
CA ALA A 501 -20.63 7.22 2.08
C ALA A 501 -22.13 7.48 1.85
N PHE A 502 -22.71 7.11 0.71
CA PHE A 502 -24.16 7.21 0.47
C PHE A 502 -25.00 6.34 1.42
N PHE A 503 -24.39 5.34 2.05
CA PHE A 503 -25.06 4.44 2.99
C PHE A 503 -24.78 4.78 4.45
N ALA A 504 -24.03 5.84 4.74
CA ALA A 504 -23.68 6.24 6.10
C ALA A 504 -24.84 6.85 6.87
N ASP A 505 -24.80 6.75 8.20
CA ASP A 505 -25.66 7.48 9.13
C ASP A 505 -25.11 8.88 9.37
N TYR A 506 -23.77 8.98 9.46
CA TYR A 506 -23.05 10.25 9.54
C TYR A 506 -21.95 10.32 8.47
N VAL A 507 -21.87 11.46 7.79
CA VAL A 507 -20.76 11.80 6.88
C VAL A 507 -20.05 13.01 7.46
N LEU A 508 -18.83 12.79 7.95
CA LEU A 508 -18.08 13.79 8.69
C LEU A 508 -16.94 14.33 7.82
N PRO A 509 -16.82 15.67 7.67
CA PRO A 509 -15.86 16.30 6.80
C PRO A 509 -14.45 16.23 7.41
N MET A 510 -13.60 15.36 6.87
CA MET A 510 -12.20 15.24 7.27
C MET A 510 -11.25 15.97 6.33
N GLY A 511 -10.12 16.41 6.87
CA GLY A 511 -9.07 17.05 6.10
C GLY A 511 -8.46 16.13 5.04
N HIS A 512 -8.21 16.62 3.84
CA HIS A 512 -7.36 15.93 2.88
C HIS A 512 -5.86 16.19 3.18
N SER A 513 -4.95 15.80 2.28
CA SER A 513 -3.50 15.80 2.56
C SER A 513 -2.92 17.12 3.07
N SER A 514 -3.42 18.29 2.60
CA SER A 514 -2.89 19.59 3.01
C SER A 514 -3.63 20.22 4.20
N GLU A 515 -4.49 19.47 4.88
CA GLU A 515 -5.38 19.99 5.93
C GLU A 515 -5.28 19.22 7.25
N ARG A 516 -4.30 18.34 7.40
CA ARG A 516 -4.13 17.48 8.59
C ARG A 516 -2.67 17.15 8.86
N HIS A 517 -2.41 16.68 10.09
CA HIS A 517 -1.11 16.14 10.48
C HIS A 517 -1.06 14.61 10.29
N ASP A 518 0.06 14.10 9.86
CA ASP A 518 0.53 12.73 10.08
C ASP A 518 2.00 12.60 9.67
N THR A 519 2.58 11.42 9.86
CA THR A 519 3.94 11.11 9.44
C THR A 519 3.97 9.92 8.50
N HIS A 520 4.94 9.94 7.60
CA HIS A 520 5.16 8.88 6.62
C HIS A 520 6.64 8.59 6.43
N SER A 521 6.93 7.33 6.12
CA SER A 521 8.28 6.90 5.85
C SER A 521 8.28 5.54 5.16
N TYR A 522 8.01 5.55 3.86
CA TYR A 522 7.98 4.33 3.07
C TYR A 522 9.28 4.04 2.34
N GLU A 523 9.43 2.79 1.93
CA GLU A 523 10.60 2.25 1.26
C GLU A 523 10.80 2.89 -0.11
N GLN A 524 11.86 3.68 -0.28
CA GLN A 524 12.18 4.32 -1.55
C GLN A 524 13.66 4.20 -1.91
N TYR A 525 14.49 3.85 -0.94
CA TYR A 525 15.93 3.62 -1.06
C TYR A 525 16.43 2.89 0.20
N ASP A 526 17.70 2.61 0.30
CA ASP A 526 18.32 1.89 1.42
C ASP A 526 18.49 2.71 2.72
N GLY A 527 18.02 3.96 2.74
CA GLY A 527 18.02 4.82 3.91
C GLY A 527 16.70 4.81 4.70
N GLN A 528 16.77 5.39 5.88
CA GLN A 528 15.63 5.59 6.76
C GLN A 528 15.32 7.10 6.87
N TRP A 529 14.07 7.47 6.67
CA TRP A 529 13.62 8.86 6.68
C TRP A 529 12.22 8.99 7.29
N LEU A 530 11.86 10.20 7.65
CA LEU A 530 10.56 10.57 8.15
C LEU A 530 10.06 11.80 7.40
N GLY A 531 8.89 11.70 6.79
CA GLY A 531 8.15 12.83 6.21
C GLY A 531 7.05 13.27 7.15
N PHE A 532 6.85 14.57 7.27
CA PHE A 532 5.81 15.18 8.09
C PHE A 532 4.78 15.89 7.21
N ARG A 533 3.56 15.42 7.27
CA ARG A 533 2.41 16.12 6.72
C ARG A 533 1.90 17.10 7.74
N GLN A 534 1.67 18.34 7.32
CA GLN A 534 1.07 19.37 8.16
C GLN A 534 -0.04 20.10 7.41
N PRO A 535 -1.05 20.62 8.14
CA PRO A 535 -2.09 21.47 7.54
C PRO A 535 -1.47 22.78 7.06
N VAL A 536 -1.53 22.98 5.75
CA VAL A 536 -0.77 24.04 5.05
C VAL A 536 -1.19 25.43 5.48
N ILE A 537 -2.50 25.70 5.51
CA ILE A 537 -3.02 27.03 5.86
C ILE A 537 -2.82 27.33 7.35
N ARG A 538 -2.97 26.32 8.22
CA ARG A 538 -2.63 26.46 9.65
C ARG A 538 -1.16 26.85 9.82
N ALA A 539 -0.26 26.10 9.20
CA ALA A 539 1.16 26.37 9.28
C ALA A 539 1.53 27.76 8.71
N ALA A 540 0.88 28.21 7.64
CA ALA A 540 1.08 29.55 7.10
C ALA A 540 0.63 30.64 8.07
N LYS A 541 -0.56 30.51 8.67
CA LYS A 541 -1.07 31.46 9.67
C LYS A 541 -0.21 31.51 10.93
N GLU A 542 0.22 30.36 11.43
CA GLU A 542 1.11 30.27 12.60
C GLU A 542 2.48 30.93 12.32
N ARG A 543 3.03 30.77 11.10
CA ARG A 543 4.24 31.52 10.68
C ARG A 543 4.05 33.05 10.64
N LEU A 544 2.83 33.50 10.42
CA LEU A 544 2.46 34.92 10.50
C LEU A 544 2.15 35.39 11.92
N GLY A 545 2.29 34.52 12.92
CA GLY A 545 2.06 34.84 14.34
C GLY A 545 0.63 34.68 14.83
N GLU A 546 -0.28 34.13 14.00
CA GLU A 546 -1.65 33.83 14.43
C GLU A 546 -1.68 32.57 15.29
N LYS A 547 -2.51 32.58 16.35
CA LYS A 547 -2.81 31.38 17.12
C LYS A 547 -4.00 30.67 16.53
N VAL A 548 -3.83 29.40 16.18
CA VAL A 548 -4.88 28.55 15.61
C VAL A 548 -5.31 27.53 16.67
N ALA A 549 -6.58 27.56 17.05
CA ALA A 549 -7.11 26.68 18.09
C ALA A 549 -7.16 25.21 17.63
N ASP A 550 -7.77 24.97 16.48
CA ASP A 550 -7.83 23.69 15.81
C ASP A 550 -7.95 23.88 14.28
N THR A 551 -7.92 22.76 13.53
CA THR A 551 -7.94 22.84 12.06
C THR A 551 -9.25 23.36 11.49
N ARG A 552 -10.38 23.28 12.21
CA ARG A 552 -11.67 23.87 11.79
C ARG A 552 -11.61 25.38 11.65
N ALA A 553 -10.75 26.05 12.41
CA ALA A 553 -10.61 27.50 12.35
C ALA A 553 -9.95 28.00 11.05
N VAL A 554 -9.33 27.12 10.28
CA VAL A 554 -8.53 27.48 9.10
C VAL A 554 -8.89 26.69 7.84
N ASN A 555 -9.47 25.51 7.99
CA ASN A 555 -9.94 24.71 6.88
C ASN A 555 -11.28 25.24 6.34
N PRO A 556 -11.64 24.97 5.08
CA PRO A 556 -12.92 25.36 4.54
C PRO A 556 -14.10 24.78 5.33
N GLY A 557 -15.15 25.57 5.54
CA GLY A 557 -16.34 25.13 6.27
C GLY A 557 -16.02 24.78 7.72
N GLU A 558 -16.36 23.56 8.12
CA GLU A 558 -16.05 22.98 9.44
C GLU A 558 -15.19 21.71 9.32
N VAL A 559 -14.36 21.62 8.28
CA VAL A 559 -13.50 20.45 8.04
C VAL A 559 -12.49 20.31 9.17
N TRP A 560 -12.46 19.11 9.77
CA TRP A 560 -11.63 18.78 10.93
C TRP A 560 -10.57 17.75 10.57
N GLU A 561 -9.41 17.79 11.21
CA GLU A 561 -8.46 16.68 11.07
C GLU A 561 -8.82 15.52 12.01
N GLU A 562 -8.54 14.32 11.58
CA GLU A 562 -8.95 13.11 12.31
C GLU A 562 -8.35 13.01 13.70
N ASN A 563 -7.10 13.42 13.89
CA ASN A 563 -6.44 13.28 15.20
C ASN A 563 -7.07 14.18 16.24
N GLU A 564 -7.43 15.43 15.89
CA GLU A 564 -8.19 16.33 16.77
C GLU A 564 -9.59 15.75 17.07
N PHE A 565 -10.27 15.22 16.05
CA PHE A 565 -11.57 14.57 16.21
C PHE A 565 -11.50 13.36 17.16
N TYR A 566 -10.50 12.49 17.04
CA TYR A 566 -10.38 11.33 17.93
C TYR A 566 -10.05 11.70 19.37
N ILE A 567 -9.33 12.79 19.60
CA ILE A 567 -9.09 13.32 20.96
C ILE A 567 -10.42 13.78 21.58
N ASP A 568 -11.17 14.62 20.87
CA ASP A 568 -12.50 15.10 21.30
C ASP A 568 -13.47 13.93 21.54
N LEU A 569 -13.55 13.00 20.60
CA LEU A 569 -14.42 11.82 20.71
C LEU A 569 -14.04 10.95 21.92
N SER A 570 -12.75 10.76 22.19
CA SER A 570 -12.28 9.97 23.35
C SER A 570 -12.67 10.62 24.67
N TRP A 571 -12.63 11.94 24.77
CA TRP A 571 -13.10 12.68 25.94
C TRP A 571 -14.62 12.58 26.14
N ARG A 572 -15.41 12.55 25.05
CA ARG A 572 -16.85 12.36 25.10
C ARG A 572 -17.25 10.93 25.47
N ILE A 573 -16.43 9.93 25.06
CA ILE A 573 -16.61 8.53 25.47
C ILE A 573 -16.37 8.38 26.96
N ASP A 574 -15.41 9.07 27.53
CA ASP A 574 -14.99 8.96 28.92
C ASP A 574 -14.92 10.35 29.63
N PRO A 575 -16.06 11.07 29.76
CA PRO A 575 -16.07 12.43 30.25
C PRO A 575 -15.67 12.57 31.75
N ASP A 576 -15.88 11.52 32.52
CA ASP A 576 -15.59 11.43 33.96
C ASP A 576 -14.29 10.66 34.27
N GLY A 577 -13.61 10.12 33.25
CA GLY A 577 -12.40 9.30 33.42
C GLY A 577 -12.63 7.90 33.98
N SER A 578 -13.91 7.49 34.16
CA SER A 578 -14.26 6.21 34.81
C SER A 578 -13.89 4.97 33.99
N LEU A 579 -13.76 5.12 32.66
CA LEU A 579 -13.34 4.05 31.75
C LEU A 579 -11.82 3.97 31.61
N GLY A 580 -11.07 4.92 32.13
CA GLY A 580 -9.60 4.99 32.02
C GLY A 580 -9.11 5.33 30.61
N ILE A 581 -9.99 5.82 29.72
CA ILE A 581 -9.67 6.21 28.33
C ILE A 581 -9.07 7.61 28.30
N ARG A 582 -9.73 8.56 28.96
CA ARG A 582 -9.40 9.99 28.95
C ARG A 582 -7.93 10.27 29.25
N GLN A 583 -7.32 9.56 30.19
CA GLN A 583 -5.91 9.72 30.60
C GLN A 583 -4.90 9.63 29.44
N TYR A 584 -5.24 8.91 28.37
CA TYR A 584 -4.39 8.78 27.17
C TYR A 584 -4.50 9.95 26.22
N PHE A 585 -5.46 10.84 26.44
CA PHE A 585 -5.78 12.03 25.63
C PHE A 585 -5.79 13.31 26.45
N GLU A 586 -5.13 13.30 27.60
CA GLU A 586 -4.97 14.46 28.50
C GLU A 586 -3.60 15.10 28.30
N SER A 587 -3.55 16.42 28.27
CA SER A 587 -2.32 17.19 28.17
C SER A 587 -1.44 16.95 29.40
N LYS A 588 -0.15 16.69 29.18
CA LYS A 588 0.82 16.65 30.28
C LYS A 588 1.25 18.03 30.73
N ALA A 589 1.22 18.99 29.80
CA ALA A 589 1.55 20.36 30.13
C ALA A 589 0.46 21.02 30.98
N ASN A 590 -0.81 20.68 30.72
CA ASN A 590 -1.98 21.25 31.38
C ASN A 590 -2.93 20.12 31.85
N PRO A 591 -2.66 19.50 33.01
CA PRO A 591 -3.54 18.44 33.53
C PRO A 591 -5.00 18.90 33.65
N GLY A 592 -5.93 18.06 33.20
CA GLY A 592 -7.36 18.38 33.14
C GLY A 592 -7.83 18.96 31.80
N GLU A 593 -6.90 19.27 30.88
CA GLU A 593 -7.20 19.73 29.52
C GLU A 593 -6.95 18.61 28.48
N MET A 594 -7.59 18.72 27.31
CA MET A 594 -7.36 17.80 26.20
C MET A 594 -5.94 17.95 25.66
N LEU A 595 -5.33 16.81 25.32
CA LEU A 595 -4.10 16.75 24.55
C LEU A 595 -4.32 17.45 23.19
N THR A 596 -3.40 18.30 22.78
CA THR A 596 -3.40 18.88 21.44
C THR A 596 -2.55 18.02 20.49
N VAL A 597 -2.89 18.05 19.20
CA VAL A 597 -2.10 17.38 18.15
C VAL A 597 -0.67 17.97 18.09
N GLU A 598 -0.53 19.27 18.34
CA GLU A 598 0.75 19.96 18.43
C GLU A 598 1.63 19.38 19.56
N GLU A 599 1.05 19.20 20.75
CA GLU A 599 1.75 18.61 21.91
C GLU A 599 2.20 17.17 21.61
N TYR A 600 1.35 16.38 20.94
CA TYR A 600 1.65 15.01 20.56
C TYR A 600 2.86 14.91 19.62
N TYR A 601 2.84 15.65 18.50
CA TYR A 601 3.95 15.61 17.54
C TYR A 601 5.21 16.29 18.07
N SER A 602 5.08 17.37 18.83
CA SER A 602 6.22 18.01 19.50
C SER A 602 6.94 17.04 20.44
N TRP A 603 6.17 16.29 21.25
CA TRP A 603 6.76 15.26 22.10
C TRP A 603 7.46 14.18 21.28
N MET A 604 6.81 13.68 20.22
CA MET A 604 7.35 12.63 19.37
C MET A 604 8.67 13.05 18.69
N PHE A 605 8.72 14.23 18.13
CA PHE A 605 9.93 14.74 17.47
C PHE A 605 11.07 15.03 18.43
N ASN A 606 10.74 15.49 19.64
CA ASN A 606 11.74 15.74 20.68
C ASN A 606 12.32 14.46 21.31
N ASN A 607 11.57 13.36 21.33
CA ASN A 607 11.94 12.19 22.13
C ASN A 607 12.10 10.89 21.34
N SER A 608 11.49 10.78 20.16
CA SER A 608 11.32 9.50 19.47
C SER A 608 12.03 9.38 18.12
N VAL A 609 12.59 10.46 17.57
CA VAL A 609 13.26 10.45 16.26
C VAL A 609 14.76 10.65 16.45
N PRO A 610 15.56 9.58 16.26
CA PRO A 610 17.00 9.65 16.48
C PRO A 610 17.68 10.69 15.57
N GLY A 611 18.55 11.53 16.15
CA GLY A 611 19.33 12.54 15.44
C GLY A 611 18.58 13.83 15.08
N LEU A 612 17.25 13.86 15.19
CA LEU A 612 16.46 15.04 14.83
C LEU A 612 16.71 16.22 15.78
N LYS A 613 16.85 15.96 17.07
CA LYS A 613 17.10 17.00 18.08
C LYS A 613 18.43 17.71 17.84
N GLU A 614 19.46 16.95 17.51
CA GLU A 614 20.79 17.46 17.20
C GLU A 614 20.77 18.28 15.91
N ALA A 615 20.10 17.77 14.86
CA ALA A 615 19.97 18.48 13.58
C ALA A 615 19.20 19.79 13.73
N ALA A 616 18.10 19.79 14.45
CA ALA A 616 17.30 20.99 14.71
C ALA A 616 18.12 22.03 15.48
N LYS A 617 18.82 21.62 16.56
CA LYS A 617 19.68 22.49 17.36
C LYS A 617 20.79 23.14 16.53
N ALA A 618 21.38 22.42 15.57
CA ALA A 618 22.42 22.95 14.67
C ALA A 618 21.92 24.12 13.81
N GLU A 619 20.60 24.21 13.57
CA GLU A 619 19.97 25.31 12.85
C GLU A 619 19.26 26.34 13.77
N GLY A 620 19.45 26.21 15.10
CA GLY A 620 18.80 27.10 16.06
C GLY A 620 17.30 26.88 16.22
N LEU A 621 16.79 25.69 15.85
CA LEU A 621 15.39 25.32 15.90
C LEU A 621 15.14 24.24 16.98
N ASP A 622 13.90 24.13 17.42
CA ASP A 622 13.43 22.90 18.08
C ASP A 622 13.01 21.86 17.04
N PRO A 623 12.88 20.56 17.39
CA PRO A 623 12.54 19.50 16.46
C PRO A 623 11.19 19.70 15.75
N MET A 624 10.18 20.27 16.40
CA MET A 624 8.89 20.55 15.76
C MET A 624 9.03 21.68 14.74
N GLN A 625 9.75 22.75 15.07
CA GLN A 625 10.05 23.84 14.16
C GLN A 625 10.84 23.35 12.94
N TYR A 626 11.81 22.44 13.14
CA TYR A 626 12.56 21.82 12.06
C TYR A 626 11.65 21.06 11.10
N MET A 627 10.79 20.17 11.63
CA MET A 627 9.86 19.40 10.82
C MET A 627 8.81 20.27 10.12
N ARG A 628 8.33 21.33 10.78
CA ARG A 628 7.45 22.32 10.14
C ARG A 628 8.13 23.11 9.03
N ARG A 629 9.42 23.39 9.16
CA ARG A 629 10.18 24.14 8.18
C ARG A 629 10.54 23.32 6.95
N TYR A 630 10.99 22.07 7.14
CA TYR A 630 11.54 21.24 6.05
C TYR A 630 10.60 20.12 5.60
N GLY A 631 9.65 19.72 6.43
CA GLY A 631 8.65 18.68 6.13
C GLY A 631 9.19 17.27 6.10
N ALA A 632 10.48 17.06 6.31
CA ALA A 632 11.11 15.75 6.35
C ALA A 632 12.46 15.76 7.07
N PHE A 633 12.88 14.58 7.53
CA PHE A 633 14.19 14.35 8.14
C PHE A 633 14.76 13.00 7.72
N GLU A 634 16.04 12.95 7.36
CA GLU A 634 16.76 11.72 7.07
C GLU A 634 17.40 11.17 8.34
N VAL A 635 16.83 10.06 8.86
CA VAL A 635 17.31 9.42 10.09
C VAL A 635 18.63 8.69 9.84
N SER A 636 18.74 8.01 8.70
CA SER A 636 19.95 7.31 8.27
C SER A 636 20.02 7.25 6.75
N LYS A 637 21.20 7.50 6.21
CA LYS A 637 21.45 7.39 4.75
C LYS A 637 21.45 5.95 4.25
N LYS A 638 21.86 5.02 5.11
CA LYS A 638 21.87 3.58 4.84
C LYS A 638 21.42 2.84 6.08
N ILE A 639 20.46 1.95 5.94
CA ILE A 639 20.06 1.03 7.02
C ILE A 639 21.16 0.00 7.23
N GLY A 640 21.91 -0.30 6.17
CA GLY A 640 23.07 -1.18 6.19
C GLY A 640 22.72 -2.62 6.53
N THR A 641 23.74 -3.34 6.92
CA THR A 641 23.67 -4.77 7.28
C THR A 641 23.37 -4.93 8.78
N VAL A 642 22.21 -4.44 9.24
CA VAL A 642 21.84 -4.55 10.68
C VAL A 642 21.91 -5.98 11.17
N TYR A 643 21.49 -6.95 10.34
CA TYR A 643 21.54 -8.37 10.66
C TYR A 643 22.99 -8.88 10.92
N ALA A 644 23.98 -8.27 10.29
CA ALA A 644 25.40 -8.64 10.43
C ALA A 644 26.14 -7.83 11.51
N GLN A 645 25.44 -6.97 12.25
CA GLN A 645 26.05 -6.23 13.35
C GLN A 645 26.22 -7.13 14.57
N PRO A 646 27.35 -7.02 15.29
CA PRO A 646 27.53 -7.71 16.57
C PRO A 646 26.46 -7.30 17.58
N VAL A 647 26.01 -8.25 18.37
CA VAL A 647 25.16 -7.95 19.52
C VAL A 647 26.03 -7.33 20.61
N PRO A 648 25.71 -6.14 21.16
CA PRO A 648 26.46 -5.52 22.24
C PRO A 648 26.53 -6.39 23.49
N GLU A 649 27.61 -6.31 24.23
CA GLU A 649 27.84 -7.11 25.44
C GLU A 649 26.79 -6.87 26.53
N ASP A 650 26.29 -5.64 26.66
CA ASP A 650 25.23 -5.25 27.61
C ASP A 650 23.86 -5.85 27.29
N GLU A 651 23.70 -6.42 26.13
CA GLU A 651 22.50 -7.19 25.72
C GLU A 651 22.66 -8.71 25.91
N LEU A 652 23.80 -9.16 26.42
CA LEU A 652 24.15 -10.56 26.60
C LEU A 652 24.27 -10.89 28.08
N GLU A 653 23.24 -11.49 28.66
CA GLU A 653 23.19 -11.96 30.04
C GLU A 653 22.59 -13.37 30.07
N ASP A 654 23.24 -14.29 30.75
CA ASP A 654 22.84 -15.71 30.87
C ASP A 654 22.41 -16.28 29.50
N ILE A 655 23.37 -16.30 28.56
CA ILE A 655 23.11 -16.71 27.18
C ILE A 655 22.95 -18.21 27.05
N GLN A 656 22.02 -18.62 26.17
CA GLN A 656 21.85 -19.99 25.70
C GLN A 656 21.91 -20.02 24.17
N VAL A 657 22.64 -20.98 23.62
CA VAL A 657 22.75 -21.18 22.18
C VAL A 657 22.04 -22.48 21.81
N SER A 658 21.10 -22.39 20.88
CA SER A 658 20.42 -23.57 20.34
C SER A 658 21.34 -24.40 19.45
N PRO A 659 21.00 -25.68 19.17
CA PRO A 659 21.76 -26.51 18.23
C PRO A 659 21.91 -25.93 16.82
N THR A 660 20.97 -25.06 16.41
CA THR A 660 20.98 -24.35 15.11
C THR A 660 21.68 -22.99 15.18
N GLY A 661 22.25 -22.63 16.33
CA GLY A 661 23.00 -21.38 16.51
C GLY A 661 22.13 -20.17 16.84
N ARG A 662 20.86 -20.34 17.21
CA ARG A 662 20.02 -19.25 17.74
C ARG A 662 20.48 -18.88 19.15
N VAL A 663 20.68 -17.61 19.43
CA VAL A 663 21.15 -17.12 20.73
C VAL A 663 20.01 -16.47 21.50
N PHE A 664 19.84 -16.87 22.76
CA PHE A 664 18.87 -16.35 23.71
C PHE A 664 19.56 -15.70 24.90
N THR A 665 18.89 -14.70 25.51
CA THR A 665 19.45 -13.93 26.63
C THR A 665 18.38 -13.59 27.66
N ARG A 666 18.79 -13.40 28.93
CA ARG A 666 17.93 -12.80 29.97
C ARG A 666 17.99 -11.28 29.98
N ALA A 667 18.98 -10.67 29.32
CA ALA A 667 19.06 -9.21 29.25
C ALA A 667 17.77 -8.59 28.74
N PRO A 668 17.32 -7.44 29.30
CA PRO A 668 16.12 -6.76 28.85
C PRO A 668 16.27 -6.31 27.39
N LYS A 669 15.15 -6.22 26.68
CA LYS A 669 15.15 -5.73 25.30
C LYS A 669 15.45 -4.23 25.29
N PRO A 670 16.54 -3.78 24.65
CA PRO A 670 16.85 -2.36 24.59
C PRO A 670 15.89 -1.63 23.67
N ALA A 671 15.67 -0.36 23.95
CA ALA A 671 15.04 0.55 23.01
C ALA A 671 16.07 0.92 21.93
N SER A 672 15.89 0.44 20.70
CA SER A 672 16.82 0.73 19.60
C SER A 672 16.06 0.92 18.29
N PRO A 673 16.36 1.98 17.52
CA PRO A 673 15.79 2.20 16.19
C PRO A 673 16.29 1.19 15.16
N ASN A 674 17.42 0.54 15.42
CA ASN A 674 18.05 -0.41 14.50
C ASN A 674 17.64 -1.86 14.73
N VAL A 675 16.95 -2.15 15.83
CA VAL A 675 16.37 -3.47 16.03
C VAL A 675 15.05 -3.54 15.29
N VAL A 676 15.01 -4.35 14.26
CA VAL A 676 13.79 -4.53 13.48
C VAL A 676 12.74 -5.25 14.34
N PRO A 677 11.62 -4.60 14.66
CA PRO A 677 10.68 -5.14 15.65
C PRO A 677 9.54 -5.93 14.99
N THR A 678 9.82 -6.72 14.00
CA THR A 678 8.78 -7.53 13.37
C THR A 678 8.63 -8.84 14.10
N GLY A 679 7.61 -8.91 14.95
CA GLY A 679 7.31 -10.06 15.77
C GLY A 679 8.25 -10.20 16.97
N ASP A 680 7.79 -10.91 17.98
CA ASP A 680 8.63 -11.42 19.05
C ASP A 680 8.76 -12.94 18.81
N PRO A 681 9.90 -13.43 18.30
CA PRO A 681 10.16 -14.84 18.29
C PRO A 681 9.95 -15.41 19.70
N ALA A 682 9.43 -16.60 19.81
CA ALA A 682 9.14 -17.19 21.10
C ALA A 682 10.42 -17.24 21.97
N PRO A 683 10.31 -16.95 23.27
CA PRO A 683 11.38 -17.22 24.21
C PRO A 683 11.69 -18.72 24.25
N ASP A 684 12.85 -19.09 24.79
CA ASP A 684 13.19 -20.47 25.05
C ASP A 684 12.37 -21.03 26.25
N ASP A 685 12.54 -22.29 26.57
CA ASP A 685 11.81 -22.99 27.66
C ASP A 685 12.06 -22.35 29.04
N GLU A 686 13.15 -21.61 29.20
CA GLU A 686 13.49 -20.89 30.43
C GLU A 686 13.08 -19.40 30.39
N GLY A 687 12.40 -18.97 29.33
CA GLY A 687 11.88 -17.63 29.18
C GLY A 687 12.91 -16.57 28.75
N ARG A 688 14.11 -16.98 28.27
CA ARG A 688 15.08 -16.07 27.66
C ARG A 688 14.58 -15.62 26.29
N ARG A 689 14.73 -14.33 26.02
CA ARG A 689 14.36 -13.78 24.71
C ARG A 689 15.44 -14.07 23.65
N PRO A 690 15.08 -14.27 22.40
CA PRO A 690 16.05 -14.34 21.33
C PRO A 690 16.75 -12.99 21.10
N VAL A 691 18.06 -12.99 20.89
CA VAL A 691 18.88 -11.79 20.74
C VAL A 691 19.70 -11.76 19.45
N GLY A 692 20.06 -12.93 18.91
CA GLY A 692 20.91 -13.02 17.74
C GLY A 692 21.13 -14.43 17.26
N VAL A 693 22.16 -14.60 16.44
CA VAL A 693 22.61 -15.89 15.90
C VAL A 693 24.13 -16.01 15.98
N MET A 694 24.62 -17.22 16.14
CA MET A 694 26.05 -17.52 15.98
C MET A 694 26.43 -17.50 14.49
N ALA A 695 27.44 -16.72 14.14
CA ALA A 695 28.05 -16.69 12.81
C ALA A 695 29.58 -16.78 12.99
N GLY A 696 30.12 -17.97 12.83
CA GLY A 696 31.47 -18.25 13.28
C GLY A 696 31.58 -18.11 14.80
N ASP A 697 32.57 -17.34 15.27
CA ASP A 697 32.80 -17.09 16.71
C ASP A 697 32.08 -15.84 17.23
N GLN A 698 31.23 -15.20 16.42
CA GLN A 698 30.55 -13.96 16.78
C GLN A 698 29.04 -14.16 16.97
N ILE A 699 28.46 -13.41 17.90
CA ILE A 699 27.01 -13.28 18.04
C ILE A 699 26.56 -12.06 17.24
N LEU A 700 25.84 -12.31 16.15
CA LEU A 700 25.31 -11.27 15.29
C LEU A 700 23.79 -11.09 15.49
N ARG A 701 23.25 -9.93 15.17
CA ARG A 701 21.83 -9.60 15.32
C ARG A 701 20.88 -10.59 14.64
N GLY A 702 21.23 -11.00 13.42
CA GLY A 702 20.37 -11.86 12.62
C GLY A 702 19.08 -11.20 12.15
N PHE A 703 18.20 -12.01 11.59
CA PHE A 703 16.92 -11.60 11.05
C PHE A 703 15.79 -11.77 12.07
N PRO A 704 14.70 -10.96 11.97
CA PRO A 704 13.55 -11.05 12.88
C PRO A 704 12.63 -12.24 12.54
N THR A 705 13.21 -13.42 12.34
CA THR A 705 12.54 -14.67 12.03
C THR A 705 12.63 -15.61 13.23
N PRO A 706 11.82 -16.68 13.29
CA PRO A 706 11.95 -17.72 14.32
C PRO A 706 13.37 -18.28 14.43
N SER A 707 14.02 -18.56 13.30
CA SER A 707 15.40 -19.08 13.27
C SER A 707 16.48 -18.03 13.53
N GLY A 708 16.17 -16.73 13.37
CA GLY A 708 17.14 -15.65 13.35
C GLY A 708 17.94 -15.54 12.06
N ARG A 709 17.62 -16.37 11.08
CA ARG A 709 18.25 -16.42 9.75
C ARG A 709 17.21 -16.19 8.68
N LEU A 710 17.63 -16.10 7.44
CA LEU A 710 16.73 -16.15 6.30
C LEU A 710 16.10 -17.55 6.22
N GLU A 711 14.77 -17.63 6.27
CA GLU A 711 14.05 -18.89 6.33
C GLU A 711 13.82 -19.50 4.93
N PHE A 712 14.83 -20.18 4.43
CA PHE A 712 14.64 -21.11 3.32
C PHE A 712 13.59 -22.17 3.67
N TYR A 713 13.70 -22.74 4.87
CA TYR A 713 12.70 -23.60 5.48
C TYR A 713 11.90 -22.82 6.51
N SER A 714 10.61 -22.62 6.24
CA SER A 714 9.70 -21.97 7.17
C SER A 714 9.08 -22.97 8.14
N SER A 715 9.60 -23.02 9.36
CA SER A 715 9.02 -23.83 10.43
C SER A 715 7.57 -23.45 10.72
N THR A 716 7.21 -22.17 10.56
CA THR A 716 5.84 -21.68 10.73
C THR A 716 4.87 -22.31 9.73
N LEU A 717 5.20 -22.31 8.44
CA LEU A 717 4.36 -22.95 7.43
C LEU A 717 4.23 -24.45 7.70
N ALA A 718 5.33 -25.10 8.07
CA ALA A 718 5.34 -26.54 8.37
C ALA A 718 4.45 -26.88 9.58
N THR A 719 4.59 -26.15 10.70
CA THR A 719 3.86 -26.46 11.95
C THR A 719 2.40 -25.98 11.94
N TRP A 720 2.08 -24.96 11.14
CA TRP A 720 0.72 -24.44 10.99
C TRP A 720 -0.02 -25.05 9.80
N GLY A 721 0.30 -26.33 9.48
CA GLY A 721 -0.48 -27.14 8.58
C GLY A 721 -0.16 -26.99 7.08
N TRP A 722 0.88 -26.24 6.70
CA TRP A 722 1.25 -25.99 5.31
C TRP A 722 2.67 -26.52 4.99
N LYS A 723 2.97 -27.72 5.44
CA LYS A 723 4.30 -28.33 5.28
C LYS A 723 4.76 -28.43 3.82
N GLU A 724 3.83 -28.57 2.87
CA GLU A 724 4.09 -28.62 1.44
C GLU A 724 4.64 -27.30 0.88
N TYR A 725 4.48 -26.24 1.65
CA TYR A 725 4.98 -24.90 1.32
C TYR A 725 6.11 -24.45 2.24
N ALA A 726 6.68 -25.35 3.02
CA ALA A 726 7.76 -25.01 3.96
C ALA A 726 8.98 -24.40 3.27
N ILE A 727 9.30 -24.83 2.03
CA ILE A 727 10.31 -24.21 1.17
C ILE A 727 9.67 -23.46 0.01
N PRO A 728 10.38 -22.51 -0.64
CA PRO A 728 9.85 -21.82 -1.84
C PRO A 728 9.47 -22.82 -2.93
N THR A 729 8.24 -22.72 -3.42
CA THR A 729 7.68 -23.64 -4.40
C THR A 729 6.72 -22.92 -5.34
N TYR A 730 6.30 -23.58 -6.40
CA TYR A 730 5.27 -23.10 -7.32
C TYR A 730 3.89 -23.62 -6.92
N ILE A 731 2.92 -22.70 -6.90
CA ILE A 731 1.51 -23.01 -6.71
C ILE A 731 0.76 -22.62 -7.98
N GLU A 732 0.07 -23.57 -8.58
CA GLU A 732 -0.74 -23.33 -9.76
C GLU A 732 -1.93 -22.43 -9.45
N SER A 733 -2.00 -21.27 -10.11
CA SER A 733 -3.05 -20.26 -9.90
C SER A 733 -4.46 -20.79 -10.16
N HIS A 734 -5.47 -20.16 -9.55
CA HIS A 734 -6.88 -20.43 -9.85
C HIS A 734 -7.27 -20.01 -11.28
N VAL A 735 -6.50 -19.12 -11.92
CA VAL A 735 -6.69 -18.71 -13.34
C VAL A 735 -5.71 -19.39 -14.29
N HIS A 736 -5.03 -20.44 -13.85
CA HIS A 736 -4.08 -21.18 -14.66
C HIS A 736 -4.74 -21.74 -15.93
N GLN A 737 -4.00 -21.74 -17.05
CA GLN A 737 -4.50 -22.18 -18.36
C GLN A 737 -5.14 -23.59 -18.37
N SER A 738 -4.65 -24.50 -17.51
CA SER A 738 -5.20 -25.86 -17.39
C SER A 738 -6.62 -25.91 -16.79
N LYS A 739 -7.05 -24.82 -16.13
CA LYS A 739 -8.36 -24.70 -15.46
C LYS A 739 -9.40 -23.99 -16.30
N LEU A 740 -9.01 -23.42 -17.44
CA LEU A 740 -9.90 -22.68 -18.31
C LEU A 740 -10.74 -23.61 -19.20
N ALA A 741 -12.04 -23.43 -19.20
CA ALA A 741 -12.92 -24.04 -20.17
C ALA A 741 -12.78 -23.34 -21.55
N SER A 742 -13.27 -24.00 -22.60
CA SER A 742 -13.23 -23.43 -23.93
C SER A 742 -13.96 -22.08 -24.01
N GLY A 743 -13.26 -21.05 -24.49
CA GLY A 743 -13.77 -19.68 -24.59
C GLY A 743 -13.65 -18.85 -23.32
N GLU A 744 -13.04 -19.37 -22.27
CA GLU A 744 -12.68 -18.63 -21.08
C GLU A 744 -11.27 -18.04 -21.20
N MET A 745 -11.07 -16.91 -20.52
CA MET A 745 -9.83 -16.16 -20.50
C MET A 745 -9.55 -15.65 -19.07
N PRO A 746 -8.29 -15.55 -18.65
CA PRO A 746 -7.95 -14.81 -17.45
C PRO A 746 -8.17 -13.31 -17.66
N LEU A 747 -8.82 -12.66 -16.69
CA LEU A 747 -8.92 -11.23 -16.61
C LEU A 747 -7.91 -10.69 -15.58
N ILE A 748 -6.98 -9.87 -16.04
CA ILE A 748 -6.09 -9.10 -15.17
C ILE A 748 -6.80 -7.81 -14.78
N SER A 749 -7.13 -7.67 -13.51
CA SER A 749 -7.91 -6.54 -12.97
C SER A 749 -7.10 -5.59 -12.11
N THR A 750 -5.89 -5.94 -11.69
CA THR A 750 -5.14 -5.26 -10.62
C THR A 750 -4.03 -4.32 -11.11
N PHE A 751 -4.11 -3.81 -12.30
CA PHE A 751 -3.19 -2.78 -12.76
C PHE A 751 -3.82 -1.39 -12.67
N ARG A 752 -2.99 -0.36 -12.63
CA ARG A 752 -3.39 1.03 -12.62
C ARG A 752 -3.26 1.67 -13.99
N LEU A 753 -4.21 2.52 -14.30
CA LEU A 753 -4.05 3.50 -15.37
C LEU A 753 -3.00 4.55 -14.96
N PRO A 754 -2.36 5.22 -15.93
CA PRO A 754 -1.40 6.27 -15.62
C PRO A 754 -1.96 7.28 -14.64
N VAL A 755 -1.19 7.59 -13.59
CA VAL A 755 -1.49 8.57 -12.52
C VAL A 755 -2.80 8.36 -11.74
N GLN A 756 -3.51 7.27 -11.95
CA GLN A 756 -4.74 6.97 -11.22
C GLN A 756 -4.46 6.26 -9.89
N ILE A 757 -5.24 6.56 -8.86
CA ILE A 757 -5.15 5.96 -7.52
C ILE A 757 -6.51 5.88 -6.82
N HIS A 758 -7.26 4.80 -7.06
CA HIS A 758 -8.56 4.57 -6.43
C HIS A 758 -9.46 5.82 -6.45
N THR A 759 -10.30 5.99 -5.44
CA THR A 759 -11.21 7.14 -5.34
C THR A 759 -10.54 8.51 -5.20
N ARG A 760 -9.27 8.56 -4.83
CA ARG A 760 -8.57 9.83 -4.60
C ARG A 760 -8.24 10.61 -5.86
N SER A 761 -7.89 9.91 -6.93
CA SER A 761 -7.60 10.54 -8.22
C SER A 761 -8.85 10.80 -9.03
N ALA A 762 -9.90 10.02 -8.82
CA ALA A 762 -11.13 10.13 -9.61
C ALA A 762 -11.95 11.41 -9.36
N ASN A 763 -11.58 12.22 -8.38
CA ASN A 763 -12.14 13.57 -8.16
C ASN A 763 -11.19 14.67 -8.65
N SER A 764 -10.09 14.30 -9.31
CA SER A 764 -9.09 15.23 -9.80
C SER A 764 -9.18 15.32 -11.33
N LYS A 765 -9.71 16.45 -11.82
CA LYS A 765 -9.89 16.69 -13.25
C LYS A 765 -8.58 16.54 -14.01
N TRP A 766 -7.48 17.07 -13.51
CA TRP A 766 -6.17 16.98 -14.18
C TRP A 766 -5.68 15.53 -14.36
N LEU A 767 -5.99 14.65 -13.41
CA LEU A 767 -5.62 13.24 -13.52
C LEU A 767 -6.53 12.49 -14.49
N ASP A 768 -7.81 12.82 -14.49
CA ASP A 768 -8.78 12.21 -15.38
C ASP A 768 -8.61 12.69 -16.83
N GLU A 769 -8.04 13.87 -17.07
CA GLU A 769 -7.62 14.30 -18.43
C GLU A 769 -6.55 13.40 -19.01
N ILE A 770 -5.72 12.79 -18.19
CA ILE A 770 -4.69 11.83 -18.61
C ILE A 770 -5.29 10.44 -18.84
N ALA A 771 -6.19 10.00 -17.95
CA ALA A 771 -6.83 8.69 -18.04
C ALA A 771 -8.20 8.71 -17.31
N HIS A 772 -9.30 8.74 -18.06
CA HIS A 772 -10.67 8.83 -17.53
C HIS A 772 -11.55 7.59 -17.81
N THR A 773 -11.02 6.58 -18.50
CA THR A 773 -11.76 5.35 -18.80
C THR A 773 -10.86 4.12 -18.66
N ASN A 774 -11.47 2.96 -18.38
CA ASN A 774 -10.79 1.66 -18.23
C ASN A 774 -11.30 0.65 -19.26
N PRO A 775 -10.92 0.75 -20.53
CA PRO A 775 -11.35 -0.19 -21.55
C PRO A 775 -10.80 -1.60 -21.27
N LEU A 776 -11.46 -2.60 -21.82
CA LEU A 776 -10.97 -3.97 -21.83
C LEU A 776 -9.88 -4.11 -22.90
N TRP A 777 -8.65 -4.36 -22.45
CA TRP A 777 -7.53 -4.69 -23.35
C TRP A 777 -7.75 -6.08 -23.89
N ILE A 778 -7.73 -6.21 -25.23
CA ILE A 778 -7.87 -7.48 -25.92
C ILE A 778 -6.89 -7.55 -27.09
N ASN A 779 -6.20 -8.70 -27.21
CA ASN A 779 -5.25 -8.88 -28.29
C ASN A 779 -5.96 -8.94 -29.66
N PRO A 780 -5.39 -8.38 -30.77
CA PRO A 780 -5.95 -8.44 -32.11
C PRO A 780 -6.32 -9.86 -32.59
N ILE A 781 -5.54 -10.87 -32.20
CA ILE A 781 -5.83 -12.27 -32.53
C ILE A 781 -7.18 -12.69 -31.93
N ASP A 782 -7.40 -12.40 -30.67
CA ASP A 782 -8.64 -12.75 -29.98
C ASP A 782 -9.82 -11.88 -30.45
N ALA A 783 -9.58 -10.58 -30.64
CA ALA A 783 -10.58 -9.65 -31.16
C ALA A 783 -11.08 -10.08 -32.56
N ASN A 784 -10.16 -10.46 -33.47
CA ASN A 784 -10.51 -10.94 -34.80
C ASN A 784 -11.31 -12.24 -34.75
N ARG A 785 -10.91 -13.19 -33.89
CA ARG A 785 -11.66 -14.45 -33.71
C ARG A 785 -13.10 -14.19 -33.22
N MET A 786 -13.31 -13.18 -32.40
CA MET A 786 -14.62 -12.79 -31.91
C MET A 786 -15.36 -11.81 -32.83
N GLY A 787 -14.74 -11.31 -33.88
CA GLY A 787 -15.28 -10.24 -34.72
C GLY A 787 -15.49 -8.92 -33.99
N VAL A 788 -14.58 -8.58 -33.05
CA VAL A 788 -14.59 -7.36 -32.22
C VAL A 788 -13.65 -6.34 -32.85
N LYS A 789 -14.05 -5.08 -32.82
CA LYS A 789 -13.25 -3.92 -33.22
C LYS A 789 -13.05 -3.00 -32.02
N ASP A 790 -12.06 -2.15 -32.14
CA ASP A 790 -11.80 -1.10 -31.14
C ASP A 790 -13.07 -0.28 -30.86
N GLY A 791 -13.35 0.02 -29.60
CA GLY A 791 -14.54 0.74 -29.16
C GLY A 791 -15.85 -0.06 -29.11
N ASN A 792 -15.89 -1.31 -29.60
CA ASN A 792 -17.08 -2.14 -29.47
C ASN A 792 -17.42 -2.41 -28.01
N LEU A 793 -18.71 -2.48 -27.69
CA LEU A 793 -19.17 -2.90 -26.36
C LEU A 793 -19.07 -4.42 -26.21
N LEU A 794 -18.54 -4.83 -25.10
CA LEU A 794 -18.37 -6.22 -24.70
C LEU A 794 -19.03 -6.48 -23.35
N ARG A 795 -19.65 -7.65 -23.19
CA ARG A 795 -19.97 -8.24 -21.90
C ARG A 795 -18.79 -9.05 -21.41
N VAL A 796 -18.34 -8.76 -20.19
CA VAL A 796 -17.36 -9.56 -19.45
C VAL A 796 -18.12 -10.31 -18.36
N ASN A 797 -18.33 -11.60 -18.57
CA ASN A 797 -19.09 -12.46 -17.66
C ASN A 797 -18.14 -13.10 -16.64
N THR A 798 -18.45 -12.95 -15.37
CA THR A 798 -17.76 -13.51 -14.22
C THR A 798 -18.63 -14.58 -13.53
N ASP A 799 -18.14 -15.18 -12.42
CA ASP A 799 -18.92 -16.11 -11.60
C ASP A 799 -20.21 -15.47 -11.03
N LEU A 800 -20.18 -14.16 -10.75
CA LEU A 800 -21.29 -13.48 -10.09
C LEU A 800 -22.29 -12.86 -11.07
N GLY A 801 -21.82 -12.45 -12.24
CA GLY A 801 -22.64 -11.70 -13.17
C GLY A 801 -21.83 -11.16 -14.34
N TYR A 802 -22.08 -9.91 -14.74
CA TYR A 802 -21.32 -9.29 -15.84
C TYR A 802 -21.21 -7.78 -15.70
N PHE A 803 -20.24 -7.22 -16.43
CA PHE A 803 -20.17 -5.78 -16.68
C PHE A 803 -20.00 -5.51 -18.19
N VAL A 804 -20.45 -4.33 -18.62
CA VAL A 804 -20.41 -3.91 -20.03
C VAL A 804 -19.35 -2.82 -20.22
N VAL A 805 -18.37 -3.10 -21.07
CA VAL A 805 -17.18 -2.26 -21.23
C VAL A 805 -16.80 -2.09 -22.70
N LYS A 806 -16.12 -1.00 -23.05
CA LYS A 806 -15.56 -0.80 -24.40
C LYS A 806 -14.29 -1.64 -24.60
N ALA A 807 -14.13 -2.22 -25.78
CA ALA A 807 -12.89 -2.87 -26.17
C ALA A 807 -11.79 -1.86 -26.50
N TRP A 808 -10.55 -2.20 -26.14
CA TRP A 808 -9.33 -1.61 -26.68
C TRP A 808 -8.50 -2.72 -27.30
N VAL A 809 -8.50 -2.78 -28.65
CA VAL A 809 -7.78 -3.79 -29.38
C VAL A 809 -6.31 -3.38 -29.49
N THR A 810 -5.43 -4.12 -28.84
CA THR A 810 -4.02 -3.76 -28.74
C THR A 810 -3.11 -4.99 -28.69
N GLU A 811 -1.96 -4.90 -29.34
CA GLU A 811 -0.88 -5.89 -29.21
C GLU A 811 -0.15 -5.82 -27.86
N GLY A 812 -0.42 -4.79 -27.06
CA GLY A 812 0.16 -4.60 -25.75
C GLY A 812 -0.34 -5.58 -24.68
N ILE A 813 -1.09 -6.59 -25.04
CA ILE A 813 -1.49 -7.70 -24.16
C ILE A 813 -1.29 -9.04 -24.86
N ARG A 814 -0.93 -10.05 -24.08
CA ARG A 814 -0.78 -11.43 -24.55
C ARG A 814 -2.09 -11.99 -25.14
N PRO A 815 -2.05 -12.75 -26.27
CA PRO A 815 -3.22 -13.50 -26.76
C PRO A 815 -3.74 -14.49 -25.68
N GLY A 816 -5.06 -14.63 -25.60
CA GLY A 816 -5.72 -15.51 -24.64
C GLY A 816 -5.89 -14.89 -23.23
N VAL A 817 -5.51 -13.64 -23.03
CA VAL A 817 -5.65 -12.89 -21.77
C VAL A 817 -6.34 -11.56 -22.05
N VAL A 818 -7.18 -11.10 -21.13
CA VAL A 818 -7.77 -9.76 -21.17
C VAL A 818 -7.42 -8.99 -19.90
N ALA A 819 -7.44 -7.64 -19.99
CA ALA A 819 -7.14 -6.79 -18.84
C ALA A 819 -8.09 -5.58 -18.78
N CYS A 820 -8.52 -5.24 -17.58
CA CYS A 820 -9.33 -4.05 -17.30
C CYS A 820 -8.90 -3.44 -15.97
N SER A 821 -8.64 -2.14 -15.95
CA SER A 821 -8.18 -1.47 -14.71
C SER A 821 -9.32 -1.28 -13.71
N HIS A 822 -9.02 -1.41 -12.41
CA HIS A 822 -9.97 -1.24 -11.32
C HIS A 822 -10.09 0.22 -10.82
N HIS A 823 -9.65 1.22 -11.57
CA HIS A 823 -9.54 2.59 -11.07
C HIS A 823 -10.64 3.55 -11.54
N MET A 824 -11.56 3.11 -12.36
CA MET A 824 -12.59 3.95 -12.96
C MET A 824 -14.01 3.43 -12.64
N GLY A 825 -15.03 4.09 -13.21
CA GLY A 825 -16.43 3.70 -13.01
C GLY A 825 -17.03 4.26 -11.72
N ARG A 826 -16.67 5.49 -11.34
CA ARG A 826 -17.29 6.20 -10.22
C ARG A 826 -18.76 6.48 -10.47
N TRP A 827 -19.61 6.34 -9.44
CA TRP A 827 -21.04 6.55 -9.54
C TRP A 827 -21.67 7.19 -8.31
N LYS A 828 -22.84 7.81 -8.53
CA LYS A 828 -23.74 8.37 -7.52
C LYS A 828 -25.17 7.88 -7.77
N ILE A 829 -25.97 7.77 -6.72
CA ILE A 829 -27.32 7.21 -6.78
C ILE A 829 -28.43 8.22 -7.04
N ASN A 830 -28.16 9.52 -6.99
CA ASN A 830 -29.13 10.58 -7.37
C ASN A 830 -28.41 11.89 -7.68
N ASP A 831 -29.15 12.84 -8.21
CA ASP A 831 -28.65 14.18 -8.56
C ASP A 831 -28.88 15.24 -7.47
N ASP A 832 -29.53 14.90 -6.34
CA ASP A 832 -29.95 15.85 -5.32
C ASP A 832 -28.79 16.41 -4.47
N PHE A 833 -27.60 15.85 -4.64
CA PHE A 833 -26.42 16.13 -3.84
C PHE A 833 -25.30 16.78 -4.65
N GLY A 834 -25.37 18.09 -4.86
CA GLY A 834 -24.33 18.86 -5.52
C GLY A 834 -24.02 18.38 -6.94
N SER A 835 -23.04 18.99 -7.58
CA SER A 835 -22.75 18.74 -8.98
C SER A 835 -22.08 17.38 -9.23
N ARG A 836 -21.26 16.84 -8.30
CA ARG A 836 -20.50 15.57 -8.44
C ARG A 836 -20.22 15.17 -9.89
N ALA A 837 -19.66 16.13 -10.59
CA ALA A 837 -19.56 16.11 -12.04
C ALA A 837 -18.73 14.93 -12.56
N MET A 838 -17.79 14.45 -11.73
CA MET A 838 -16.90 13.33 -12.07
C MET A 838 -17.50 11.95 -11.78
N MET A 839 -18.76 11.88 -11.34
CA MET A 839 -19.46 10.63 -11.03
C MET A 839 -20.66 10.45 -11.95
N ARG A 840 -20.80 9.25 -12.51
CA ARG A 840 -21.97 8.89 -13.33
C ARG A 840 -23.20 8.71 -12.43
N THR A 841 -24.34 9.25 -12.79
CA THR A 841 -25.59 8.94 -12.09
C THR A 841 -26.09 7.56 -12.48
N VAL A 842 -26.41 6.73 -11.49
CA VAL A 842 -26.91 5.38 -11.70
C VAL A 842 -28.21 5.16 -10.93
N THR A 843 -28.98 4.16 -11.38
CA THR A 843 -30.08 3.60 -10.64
C THR A 843 -29.67 2.21 -10.18
N LEU A 844 -29.72 1.97 -8.87
CA LEU A 844 -29.57 0.64 -8.29
C LEU A 844 -30.94 -0.03 -8.21
N LYS A 845 -31.07 -1.21 -8.82
CA LYS A 845 -32.29 -2.03 -8.77
C LYS A 845 -31.96 -3.36 -8.11
N GLN A 846 -32.86 -3.77 -7.20
CA GLN A 846 -32.74 -5.05 -6.50
C GLN A 846 -33.99 -5.87 -6.74
N ASP A 847 -33.83 -7.15 -7.06
CA ASP A 847 -34.87 -8.17 -7.10
C ASP A 847 -34.37 -9.44 -6.41
N GLY A 848 -34.71 -9.62 -5.14
CA GLY A 848 -34.14 -10.66 -4.30
C GLY A 848 -32.62 -10.49 -4.14
N SER A 849 -31.84 -11.49 -4.56
CA SER A 849 -30.37 -11.45 -4.58
C SER A 849 -29.76 -10.80 -5.83
N ARG A 850 -30.60 -10.41 -6.79
CA ARG A 850 -30.16 -9.86 -8.06
C ARG A 850 -30.09 -8.35 -8.03
N TRP A 851 -28.92 -7.81 -8.39
CA TRP A 851 -28.64 -6.39 -8.42
C TRP A 851 -28.29 -5.94 -9.83
N ASN A 852 -28.86 -4.80 -10.22
CA ASN A 852 -28.46 -4.07 -11.41
C ASN A 852 -27.97 -2.67 -11.04
N LEU A 853 -26.84 -2.27 -11.60
CA LEU A 853 -26.40 -0.89 -11.66
C LEU A 853 -26.64 -0.41 -13.08
N ASP A 854 -27.67 0.42 -13.26
CA ASP A 854 -28.05 0.98 -14.54
C ASP A 854 -27.55 2.42 -14.70
N PRO A 855 -26.65 2.72 -15.65
CA PRO A 855 -26.28 4.09 -15.95
C PRO A 855 -27.48 4.89 -16.44
N SER A 856 -27.91 5.89 -15.67
CA SER A 856 -29.07 6.72 -16.01
C SER A 856 -28.67 8.06 -16.64
N LYS A 857 -27.58 8.66 -16.18
CA LYS A 857 -27.05 9.93 -16.69
C LYS A 857 -25.52 9.88 -16.74
N GLY A 858 -24.96 10.44 -17.78
CA GLY A 858 -23.51 10.57 -17.94
C GLY A 858 -22.90 11.61 -17.01
N VAL A 859 -21.58 11.78 -17.13
CA VAL A 859 -20.83 12.83 -16.45
C VAL A 859 -21.11 14.19 -17.10
N GLU A 860 -21.26 15.22 -16.27
CA GLU A 860 -21.56 16.60 -16.73
C GLU A 860 -20.34 17.50 -16.62
N PRO A 861 -20.16 18.42 -17.58
CA PRO A 861 -19.13 19.44 -17.48
C PRO A 861 -19.27 20.30 -16.23
N TYR A 862 -18.15 20.58 -15.57
CA TYR A 862 -18.08 21.58 -14.52
C TYR A 862 -16.89 22.51 -14.75
N LYS A 863 -16.95 23.71 -14.16
CA LYS A 863 -15.86 24.66 -14.25
C LYS A 863 -14.70 24.17 -13.40
N SER A 864 -13.57 23.93 -14.01
CA SER A 864 -12.32 23.70 -13.30
C SER A 864 -11.82 25.02 -12.66
N SER A 865 -11.09 24.91 -11.58
CA SER A 865 -10.31 26.04 -11.00
C SER A 865 -9.20 26.52 -11.94
N ASP A 866 -8.78 25.68 -12.90
CA ASP A 866 -7.80 26.01 -13.91
C ASP A 866 -8.50 26.37 -15.23
N PRO A 867 -8.37 27.65 -15.69
CA PRO A 867 -8.98 28.10 -16.95
C PRO A 867 -8.49 27.33 -18.19
N ASP A 868 -7.26 26.81 -18.17
CA ASP A 868 -6.70 26.10 -19.34
C ASP A 868 -7.36 24.76 -19.53
N THR A 869 -7.72 24.06 -18.46
CA THR A 869 -8.37 22.74 -18.51
C THR A 869 -9.89 22.84 -18.49
N SER A 870 -10.47 24.01 -18.27
CA SER A 870 -11.93 24.21 -18.22
C SER A 870 -12.65 23.83 -19.52
N ARG A 871 -11.93 23.81 -20.65
CA ARG A 871 -12.44 23.48 -21.99
C ARG A 871 -12.32 22.00 -22.34
N ILE A 872 -11.53 21.24 -21.58
CA ILE A 872 -11.31 19.82 -21.79
C ILE A 872 -12.42 19.06 -21.10
N TRP A 873 -13.14 18.23 -21.85
CA TRP A 873 -14.25 17.47 -21.32
C TRP A 873 -14.44 16.11 -21.99
N TRP A 874 -14.95 15.16 -21.22
CA TRP A 874 -15.28 13.79 -21.64
C TRP A 874 -16.59 13.34 -20.98
N THR A 875 -17.24 12.35 -21.55
CA THR A 875 -18.48 11.77 -21.01
C THR A 875 -18.30 10.35 -20.47
N ASP A 876 -17.19 9.70 -20.81
CA ASP A 876 -16.85 8.35 -20.36
C ASP A 876 -16.06 8.39 -19.08
N VAL A 877 -16.48 7.65 -18.07
CA VAL A 877 -15.80 7.48 -16.79
C VAL A 877 -15.50 6.02 -16.45
N GLY A 878 -15.51 5.17 -17.47
CA GLY A 878 -15.21 3.74 -17.33
C GLY A 878 -16.31 2.92 -16.66
N VAL A 879 -15.94 1.77 -16.15
CA VAL A 879 -16.84 0.78 -15.55
C VAL A 879 -16.33 0.33 -14.17
N HIS A 880 -17.26 0.11 -13.26
CA HIS A 880 -16.96 -0.43 -11.92
C HIS A 880 -16.99 -1.96 -11.96
N GLN A 881 -15.91 -2.58 -12.41
CA GLN A 881 -15.80 -4.03 -12.56
C GLN A 881 -15.79 -4.81 -11.24
N ASN A 882 -15.24 -4.22 -10.14
CA ASN A 882 -15.08 -4.92 -8.85
C ASN A 882 -16.40 -5.41 -8.26
N LEU A 883 -17.54 -4.78 -8.61
CA LEU A 883 -18.88 -5.24 -8.22
C LEU A 883 -19.15 -6.69 -8.63
N THR A 884 -18.56 -7.14 -9.74
CA THR A 884 -18.80 -8.48 -10.32
C THR A 884 -17.82 -9.55 -9.85
N PHE A 885 -16.87 -9.23 -8.97
CA PHE A 885 -15.88 -10.17 -8.52
C PHE A 885 -16.29 -10.82 -7.21
N GLY A 886 -16.17 -12.14 -7.14
CA GLY A 886 -16.37 -12.89 -5.89
C GLY A 886 -15.25 -12.67 -4.88
N VAL A 887 -15.46 -13.10 -3.67
CA VAL A 887 -14.48 -13.02 -2.57
C VAL A 887 -13.54 -14.23 -2.66
N HIS A 888 -12.28 -14.02 -2.94
CA HIS A 888 -11.28 -15.06 -3.21
C HIS A 888 -10.10 -14.96 -2.22
N PRO A 889 -10.23 -15.34 -0.94
CA PRO A 889 -9.13 -15.27 0.02
C PRO A 889 -8.09 -16.35 -0.23
N ASP A 890 -6.83 -15.95 -0.45
CA ASP A 890 -5.70 -16.87 -0.44
C ASP A 890 -5.58 -17.53 0.95
N PRO A 891 -5.57 -18.86 1.06
CA PRO A 891 -5.69 -19.57 2.34
C PRO A 891 -4.49 -19.36 3.28
N VAL A 892 -3.33 -18.97 2.76
CA VAL A 892 -2.11 -18.71 3.56
C VAL A 892 -1.96 -17.23 3.84
N SER A 893 -1.90 -16.40 2.82
CA SER A 893 -1.59 -14.97 2.97
C SER A 893 -2.79 -14.11 3.38
N GLY A 894 -4.02 -14.62 3.23
CA GLY A 894 -5.25 -13.85 3.38
C GLY A 894 -5.48 -12.81 2.30
N MET A 895 -4.66 -12.79 1.25
CA MET A 895 -4.81 -11.84 0.14
C MET A 895 -6.05 -12.17 -0.69
N HIS A 896 -6.79 -11.15 -1.11
CA HIS A 896 -7.80 -11.35 -2.14
C HIS A 896 -7.13 -11.63 -3.49
N CYS A 897 -7.45 -12.77 -4.11
CA CYS A 897 -6.95 -13.17 -5.42
C CYS A 897 -7.77 -12.48 -6.52
N TRP A 898 -7.25 -11.37 -7.04
CA TRP A 898 -7.98 -10.45 -7.89
C TRP A 898 -8.27 -10.93 -9.31
N HIS A 899 -7.41 -11.78 -9.88
CA HIS A 899 -7.64 -12.28 -11.25
C HIS A 899 -8.93 -13.09 -11.30
N GLN A 900 -9.61 -13.02 -12.43
CA GLN A 900 -10.87 -13.72 -12.63
C GLN A 900 -10.77 -14.61 -13.86
N VAL A 901 -11.48 -15.73 -13.86
CA VAL A 901 -11.81 -16.45 -15.07
C VAL A 901 -13.07 -15.81 -15.65
N VAL A 902 -13.00 -15.35 -16.88
CA VAL A 902 -14.11 -14.65 -17.53
C VAL A 902 -14.43 -15.22 -18.91
N ARG A 903 -15.67 -15.05 -19.32
CA ARG A 903 -16.11 -15.25 -20.71
C ARG A 903 -16.47 -13.91 -21.31
N VAL A 904 -15.75 -13.52 -22.35
CA VAL A 904 -15.99 -12.26 -23.06
C VAL A 904 -16.88 -12.52 -24.28
N THR A 905 -17.95 -11.74 -24.40
CA THR A 905 -18.89 -11.79 -25.53
C THR A 905 -19.15 -10.38 -26.04
N LYS A 906 -19.68 -10.28 -27.29
CA LYS A 906 -20.25 -9.00 -27.74
C LYS A 906 -21.40 -8.62 -26.82
N ALA A 907 -21.59 -7.32 -26.62
CA ALA A 907 -22.74 -6.81 -25.88
C ALA A 907 -24.05 -7.18 -26.60
N GLU A 908 -25.11 -7.39 -25.81
CA GLU A 908 -26.44 -7.67 -26.32
C GLU A 908 -27.17 -6.37 -26.69
N ALA A 909 -28.25 -6.49 -27.44
CA ALA A 909 -29.10 -5.34 -27.78
C ALA A 909 -29.68 -4.71 -26.51
N GLY A 910 -29.42 -3.44 -26.30
CA GLY A 910 -29.84 -2.70 -25.08
C GLY A 910 -28.80 -2.55 -24.00
N ASP A 911 -27.66 -3.26 -24.07
CA ASP A 911 -26.55 -3.08 -23.14
C ASP A 911 -25.96 -1.68 -23.22
N ARG A 912 -25.63 -1.11 -22.09
CA ARG A 912 -25.04 0.23 -21.98
C ARG A 912 -23.68 0.18 -21.31
N HIS A 913 -22.75 0.98 -21.82
CA HIS A 913 -21.44 1.10 -21.22
C HIS A 913 -21.51 1.50 -19.73
N GLY A 914 -20.88 0.73 -18.87
CA GLY A 914 -20.90 0.93 -17.42
C GLY A 914 -22.05 0.22 -16.69
N GLU A 915 -22.89 -0.52 -17.40
CA GLU A 915 -23.91 -1.39 -16.80
C GLU A 915 -23.24 -2.57 -16.08
N VAL A 916 -23.79 -2.92 -14.91
CA VAL A 916 -23.34 -4.05 -14.10
C VAL A 916 -24.53 -4.86 -13.61
N PHE A 917 -24.42 -6.18 -13.69
CA PHE A 917 -25.37 -7.13 -13.12
C PHE A 917 -24.64 -8.11 -12.21
N VAL A 918 -25.22 -8.38 -11.02
CA VAL A 918 -24.67 -9.34 -10.02
C VAL A 918 -25.79 -10.07 -9.32
N ASP A 919 -25.55 -11.35 -9.02
CA ASP A 919 -26.38 -12.17 -8.12
C ASP A 919 -25.61 -12.47 -6.83
N THR A 920 -25.98 -11.83 -5.71
CA THR A 920 -25.30 -12.00 -4.42
C THR A 920 -25.51 -13.39 -3.80
N ALA A 921 -26.45 -14.18 -4.26
CA ALA A 921 -26.55 -15.59 -3.88
C ALA A 921 -25.33 -16.38 -4.38
N LYS A 922 -24.85 -16.06 -5.59
CA LYS A 922 -23.61 -16.65 -6.13
C LYS A 922 -22.37 -16.15 -5.37
N SER A 923 -22.37 -14.90 -4.88
CA SER A 923 -21.31 -14.40 -4.02
C SER A 923 -21.11 -15.27 -2.77
N LYS A 924 -22.20 -15.66 -2.12
CA LYS A 924 -22.17 -16.56 -0.94
C LYS A 924 -21.68 -17.97 -1.29
N GLU A 925 -21.98 -18.45 -2.48
CA GLU A 925 -21.48 -19.74 -2.98
C GLU A 925 -19.98 -19.69 -3.26
N VAL A 926 -19.51 -18.64 -3.92
CA VAL A 926 -18.07 -18.42 -4.17
C VAL A 926 -17.31 -18.31 -2.85
N PHE A 927 -17.81 -17.53 -1.89
CA PHE A 927 -17.21 -17.42 -0.57
C PHE A 927 -17.07 -18.79 0.12
N ARG A 928 -18.14 -19.62 0.15
CA ARG A 928 -18.06 -20.96 0.74
C ARG A 928 -17.00 -21.85 0.09
N ARG A 929 -16.95 -21.86 -1.24
CA ARG A 929 -15.97 -22.64 -2.01
C ARG A 929 -14.51 -22.25 -1.67
N TRP A 930 -14.24 -20.96 -1.47
CA TRP A 930 -12.91 -20.49 -1.10
C TRP A 930 -12.57 -20.76 0.37
N MET A 931 -13.57 -20.71 1.25
CA MET A 931 -13.42 -21.07 2.67
C MET A 931 -13.04 -22.54 2.86
N GLU A 932 -13.44 -23.44 1.96
CA GLU A 932 -13.06 -24.86 2.00
C GLU A 932 -11.56 -25.11 1.86
N MET A 933 -10.81 -24.16 1.30
CA MET A 933 -9.34 -24.22 1.21
C MET A 933 -8.64 -23.77 2.50
N ALA A 934 -9.34 -23.13 3.41
CA ALA A 934 -8.76 -22.63 4.65
C ALA A 934 -8.41 -23.78 5.60
N ARG A 935 -7.41 -23.56 6.45
CA ARG A 935 -7.01 -24.49 7.52
C ARG A 935 -7.17 -23.79 8.88
N PRO A 936 -8.32 -23.96 9.53
CA PRO A 936 -8.62 -23.26 10.78
C PRO A 936 -7.62 -23.52 11.90
N ALA A 937 -7.41 -22.54 12.77
CA ALA A 937 -6.47 -22.66 13.88
C ALA A 937 -6.74 -23.87 14.79
N TYR A 938 -8.00 -24.26 15.00
CA TYR A 938 -8.36 -25.46 15.75
C TYR A 938 -7.78 -26.77 15.20
N GLN A 939 -7.43 -26.79 13.91
CA GLN A 939 -6.89 -27.98 13.25
C GLN A 939 -5.36 -27.96 13.19
N VAL A 940 -4.75 -26.78 13.19
CA VAL A 940 -3.35 -26.61 12.82
C VAL A 940 -2.49 -25.92 13.88
N SER A 941 -3.09 -25.26 14.89
CA SER A 941 -2.33 -24.55 15.91
C SER A 941 -1.51 -25.51 16.78
N PRO A 942 -0.18 -25.34 16.87
CA PRO A 942 0.66 -26.21 17.68
C PRO A 942 0.56 -25.92 19.19
N ASP A 943 0.11 -24.74 19.58
CA ASP A 943 0.09 -24.24 20.97
C ASP A 943 -1.28 -23.73 21.43
N SER A 944 -2.36 -24.14 20.75
CA SER A 944 -3.73 -23.71 21.03
C SER A 944 -3.95 -22.19 20.95
N THR A 945 -3.18 -21.52 20.10
CA THR A 945 -3.38 -20.09 19.80
C THR A 945 -4.11 -19.90 18.47
N ARG A 946 -4.73 -18.72 18.30
CA ARG A 946 -5.45 -18.34 17.08
C ARG A 946 -4.51 -18.05 15.91
N ARG A 947 -3.24 -17.72 16.21
CA ARG A 947 -2.28 -17.21 15.23
C ARG A 947 -0.85 -17.30 15.78
N PRO A 948 0.19 -17.50 14.95
CA PRO A 948 1.57 -17.34 15.38
C PRO A 948 1.82 -15.93 15.92
N ARG A 949 2.38 -15.83 17.12
CA ARG A 949 2.57 -14.54 17.83
C ARG A 949 3.58 -13.62 17.15
N TRP A 950 4.50 -14.17 16.36
CA TRP A 950 5.54 -13.40 15.68
C TRP A 950 5.06 -12.75 14.36
N LEU A 951 3.91 -13.17 13.79
CA LEU A 951 3.34 -12.52 12.62
C LEU A 951 2.82 -11.12 12.95
N LEU A 952 3.09 -10.17 12.08
CA LEU A 952 2.70 -8.76 12.27
C LEU A 952 1.19 -8.59 12.47
N ARG A 953 0.86 -7.73 13.42
CA ARG A 953 -0.48 -7.15 13.64
C ARG A 953 -0.35 -5.69 14.04
N PRO A 954 -1.21 -4.79 13.56
CA PRO A 954 -1.25 -3.40 14.03
C PRO A 954 -1.54 -3.30 15.54
N LEU A 955 -2.55 -4.03 16.01
CA LEU A 955 -2.87 -4.22 17.42
C LEU A 955 -2.53 -5.65 17.86
N LYS A 956 -1.98 -5.77 19.06
CA LYS A 956 -1.68 -7.06 19.67
C LYS A 956 -2.60 -7.24 20.88
N PRO A 957 -3.66 -8.07 20.78
CA PRO A 957 -4.47 -8.40 21.94
C PRO A 957 -3.64 -9.00 23.08
N THR A 958 -4.20 -8.98 24.28
CA THR A 958 -3.57 -9.66 25.44
C THR A 958 -3.36 -11.14 25.17
N ALA A 959 -2.43 -11.76 25.90
CA ALA A 959 -2.12 -13.18 25.75
C ALA A 959 -3.37 -14.08 25.87
N ALA A 960 -4.30 -13.72 26.77
CA ALA A 960 -5.55 -14.45 26.95
C ALA A 960 -6.46 -14.41 25.70
N ALA A 961 -6.51 -13.27 25.00
CA ALA A 961 -7.29 -13.14 23.76
C ALA A 961 -6.69 -13.95 22.60
N PHE A 962 -5.39 -14.25 22.64
CA PHE A 962 -4.76 -15.13 21.65
C PHE A 962 -5.15 -16.61 21.80
N ALA A 963 -5.58 -17.04 22.99
CA ALA A 963 -6.04 -18.43 23.18
C ALA A 963 -7.24 -18.73 22.27
N LEU A 964 -7.27 -19.96 21.77
CA LEU A 964 -8.47 -20.45 21.08
C LEU A 964 -9.64 -20.48 22.08
N PRO A 965 -10.85 -20.08 21.67
CA PRO A 965 -12.02 -20.21 22.54
C PRO A 965 -12.30 -21.71 22.79
N ASP A 966 -12.92 -21.98 23.95
CA ASP A 966 -13.39 -23.34 24.24
C ASP A 966 -14.39 -23.78 23.15
N ARG A 967 -14.24 -25.02 22.69
CA ARG A 967 -15.30 -25.65 21.89
C ARG A 967 -16.40 -26.04 22.85
N GLY A 968 -17.39 -25.18 23.06
CA GLY A 968 -18.54 -25.46 23.87
C GLY A 968 -19.33 -26.71 23.41
#